data_313b68293e8c7f78497e7d667d6ee0e7
#
_entry.id   313b68293e8c7f78497e7d667d6ee0e7
#
_cell.length_a   1.000
_cell.length_b   1.000
_cell.length_c   1.000
_cell.angle_alpha   90.00
_cell.angle_beta   90.00
_cell.angle_gamma   90.00
#
_symmetry.space_group_name_H-M   'P 1'
#
loop_
_entity.id
_entity.type
_entity.pdbx_description
1 polymer ?
#
loop_
_entity_poly.entity_id
_entity_poly.type
_entity_poly.pdbx_seq_one_letter_code
_entity_poly.pdbx_strand_id
1 'polypeptide(L)'
;MSPTSTPAAPKVSKVEGIKERSHGLREPVATELRQDTTHFTEDAVQILKFHGSYQQDNRDNRVKGQEKDYQFMLRTRSPGGMIPAQLYLALDTLSEQYGNHTLRATTRQGFQIHGILKKNLKTVMATIVRNLGSTLGACGDLNRNVMAPPAPFKDRPEYALAWEYANNIADLLTPQTGAYYEIWLDGEKVISAEEHPDVVAARQRNGNRTIFHDHEEPIYGTQYMPRKFKACVTVPGDNSVDLFSQDLGLVVITDDQGNLEGFNIYAGGGLGRTHNKEETFARVADPIGYVDKADIYDAVKAIVATQRDYGDRAERRHARMKYLIHDWGVDKFRSMVESYLGKPLQPLRPLPPFEYKDFLGWHEQGDGKLFLGISVENGRVKDEGAFQLKTALREIEQTFALPMRLTPHQNILLHDIAPGDRPKIQAILTRCGIQAETDIDTLVRYSMACPALPTCGLAIAESERALPTVLERIRALLDRVGLPDEHFVVRMTGCPNGCARPYLAEIGFVGQAPDAYQLWLGADPHQTRLGLVYMDKMPIQDLEKTLEPLFVFFKQKRNANESFGDFAHRVGLEALRQFAAKYKPGQVAKPARPGKARYRIGIRDEVYEKLKAIATDKGLSMTDITTQALEEYLKQFGR
;
A
#
# COMPACT_ATOMS: atom_id res chain seq x y z
N MET A 1 42.03 -21.10 -41.57
CA MET A 1 40.69 -21.21 -40.96
C MET A 1 40.78 -20.67 -39.54
N SER A 2 40.30 -19.46 -39.31
CA SER A 2 40.24 -18.87 -37.96
C SER A 2 39.15 -19.55 -37.14
N PRO A 3 39.34 -19.81 -35.84
CA PRO A 3 38.30 -20.41 -35.03
C PRO A 3 37.14 -19.42 -34.88
N THR A 4 35.97 -19.87 -35.29
CA THR A 4 34.71 -19.14 -35.06
C THR A 4 34.51 -19.00 -33.55
N SER A 5 34.63 -17.78 -33.03
CA SER A 5 34.31 -17.48 -31.64
C SER A 5 32.82 -17.81 -31.36
N THR A 6 32.59 -18.79 -30.51
CA THR A 6 31.27 -19.07 -29.97
C THR A 6 30.74 -17.77 -29.35
N PRO A 7 29.49 -17.33 -29.64
CA PRO A 7 28.93 -16.14 -29.02
C PRO A 7 28.97 -16.32 -27.51
N ALA A 8 29.54 -15.35 -26.79
CA ALA A 8 29.53 -15.36 -25.34
C ALA A 8 28.07 -15.46 -24.84
N ALA A 9 27.81 -16.36 -23.90
CA ALA A 9 26.49 -16.48 -23.27
C ALA A 9 26.01 -15.10 -22.78
N PRO A 10 24.73 -14.75 -22.96
CA PRO A 10 24.23 -13.45 -22.56
C PRO A 10 24.49 -13.23 -21.05
N LYS A 11 25.04 -12.08 -20.72
CA LYS A 11 25.36 -11.72 -19.35
C LYS A 11 24.06 -11.66 -18.54
N VAL A 12 23.92 -12.49 -17.51
CA VAL A 12 22.79 -12.47 -16.58
C VAL A 12 23.21 -11.93 -15.22
N SER A 13 22.29 -11.36 -14.44
CA SER A 13 22.59 -10.87 -13.10
C SER A 13 22.88 -12.03 -12.14
N LYS A 14 23.76 -11.80 -11.13
CA LYS A 14 24.09 -12.80 -10.09
C LYS A 14 22.84 -13.46 -9.47
N VAL A 15 21.76 -12.70 -9.31
CA VAL A 15 20.52 -13.17 -8.67
C VAL A 15 19.83 -14.27 -9.50
N GLU A 16 19.94 -14.25 -10.83
CA GLU A 16 19.37 -15.29 -11.68
C GLU A 16 20.02 -16.66 -11.37
N GLY A 17 21.35 -16.70 -11.26
CA GLY A 17 22.05 -17.92 -10.86
C GLY A 17 21.75 -18.38 -9.42
N ILE A 18 21.50 -17.45 -8.49
CA ILE A 18 21.08 -17.80 -7.12
C ILE A 18 19.71 -18.48 -7.14
N LYS A 19 18.74 -17.95 -7.88
CA LYS A 19 17.41 -18.54 -8.02
C LYS A 19 17.48 -19.94 -8.62
N GLU A 20 18.23 -20.11 -9.69
CA GLU A 20 18.39 -21.37 -10.38
C GLU A 20 18.99 -22.48 -9.49
N ARG A 21 20.02 -22.13 -8.70
CA ARG A 21 20.64 -23.06 -7.74
C ARG A 21 19.87 -23.27 -6.44
N SER A 22 18.74 -22.60 -6.27
CA SER A 22 17.98 -22.66 -5.01
C SER A 22 17.20 -23.97 -4.81
N HIS A 23 17.14 -24.84 -5.80
CA HIS A 23 16.35 -26.07 -5.77
C HIS A 23 14.90 -25.80 -5.31
N GLY A 24 14.17 -25.00 -6.11
CA GLY A 24 12.78 -24.65 -5.80
C GLY A 24 12.65 -23.76 -4.55
N LEU A 25 13.52 -22.78 -4.33
CA LEU A 25 13.53 -21.85 -3.19
C LEU A 25 13.94 -22.47 -1.84
N ARG A 26 14.53 -23.65 -1.84
CA ARG A 26 14.95 -24.34 -0.61
C ARG A 26 16.30 -23.83 -0.11
N GLU A 27 17.31 -23.89 -0.99
CA GLU A 27 18.69 -23.59 -0.60
C GLU A 27 19.11 -22.17 -1.01
N PRO A 28 19.99 -21.54 -0.22
CA PRO A 28 20.66 -22.05 0.99
C PRO A 28 19.88 -21.79 2.29
N VAL A 29 18.61 -21.33 2.24
CA VAL A 29 17.81 -20.95 3.43
C VAL A 29 17.65 -22.15 4.38
N ALA A 30 17.31 -23.34 3.87
CA ALA A 30 17.11 -24.53 4.68
C ALA A 30 18.37 -24.94 5.46
N THR A 31 19.53 -24.83 4.82
CA THR A 31 20.83 -25.14 5.44
C THR A 31 21.22 -24.08 6.45
N GLU A 32 21.15 -22.79 6.10
CA GLU A 32 21.61 -21.71 6.97
C GLU A 32 20.66 -21.44 8.15
N LEU A 33 19.37 -21.78 8.04
CA LEU A 33 18.42 -21.66 9.15
C LEU A 33 18.82 -22.51 10.36
N ARG A 34 19.53 -23.62 10.14
CA ARG A 34 20.01 -24.53 11.18
C ARG A 34 21.32 -24.09 11.84
N GLN A 35 22.00 -23.10 11.25
CA GLN A 35 23.25 -22.58 11.77
C GLN A 35 23.00 -21.58 12.92
N ASP A 36 23.80 -21.65 13.95
CA ASP A 36 23.78 -20.72 15.09
C ASP A 36 24.49 -19.41 14.73
N THR A 37 23.83 -18.61 13.88
CA THR A 37 24.26 -17.28 13.43
C THR A 37 23.10 -16.30 13.58
N THR A 38 23.42 -15.01 13.72
CA THR A 38 22.43 -13.94 13.88
C THR A 38 21.79 -13.53 12.55
N HIS A 39 22.42 -13.88 11.41
CA HIS A 39 22.05 -13.46 10.07
C HIS A 39 22.25 -14.55 9.02
N PHE A 40 21.75 -14.32 7.82
CA PHE A 40 21.94 -15.16 6.63
C PHE A 40 22.95 -14.54 5.69
N THR A 41 23.57 -15.38 4.85
CA THR A 41 24.42 -14.92 3.74
C THR A 41 23.62 -14.13 2.70
N GLU A 42 24.32 -13.40 1.82
CA GLU A 42 23.69 -12.62 0.75
C GLU A 42 22.83 -13.50 -0.17
N ASP A 43 23.27 -14.70 -0.51
CA ASP A 43 22.54 -15.63 -1.39
C ASP A 43 21.27 -16.13 -0.70
N ALA A 44 21.35 -16.54 0.58
CA ALA A 44 20.18 -16.92 1.37
C ALA A 44 19.17 -15.79 1.52
N VAL A 45 19.63 -14.55 1.73
CA VAL A 45 18.77 -13.35 1.80
C VAL A 45 17.96 -13.15 0.51
N GLN A 46 18.51 -13.48 -0.67
CA GLN A 46 17.74 -13.37 -1.92
C GLN A 46 16.59 -14.38 -1.95
N ILE A 47 16.84 -15.63 -1.54
CA ILE A 47 15.81 -16.69 -1.52
C ILE A 47 14.79 -16.46 -0.38
N LEU A 48 15.24 -16.04 0.79
CA LEU A 48 14.38 -15.74 1.93
C LEU A 48 13.27 -14.72 1.60
N LYS A 49 13.51 -13.82 0.65
CA LYS A 49 12.48 -12.87 0.17
C LYS A 49 11.26 -13.57 -0.42
N PHE A 50 11.44 -14.70 -1.11
CA PHE A 50 10.33 -15.48 -1.68
C PHE A 50 9.42 -16.06 -0.57
N HIS A 51 10.02 -16.35 0.59
CA HIS A 51 9.31 -16.79 1.79
C HIS A 51 8.69 -15.63 2.59
N GLY A 52 8.72 -14.41 2.08
CA GLY A 52 8.07 -13.23 2.68
C GLY A 52 8.91 -12.49 3.71
N SER A 53 10.19 -12.85 3.89
CA SER A 53 11.05 -12.22 4.89
C SER A 53 12.17 -11.36 4.29
N TYR A 54 12.52 -10.29 5.01
CA TYR A 54 13.69 -9.45 4.74
C TYR A 54 14.60 -9.41 5.95
N GLN A 55 15.87 -9.70 5.75
CA GLN A 55 16.91 -9.38 6.73
C GLN A 55 17.10 -7.87 6.78
N GLN A 56 17.01 -7.32 7.96
CA GLN A 56 17.13 -5.90 8.30
C GLN A 56 18.07 -5.75 9.50
N ASP A 57 18.29 -4.54 9.94
CA ASP A 57 18.90 -4.20 11.21
C ASP A 57 18.24 -2.93 11.77
N ASN A 58 18.28 -2.76 13.07
CA ASN A 58 17.88 -1.50 13.67
C ASN A 58 19.00 -0.47 13.46
N ARG A 59 18.75 0.48 12.57
CA ARG A 59 19.76 1.47 12.15
C ARG A 59 20.02 2.53 13.20
N ASP A 60 19.09 2.76 14.13
CA ASP A 60 19.30 3.68 15.27
C ASP A 60 20.32 3.10 16.27
N ASN A 61 20.48 1.76 16.31
CA ASN A 61 21.44 1.06 17.18
C ASN A 61 22.82 0.86 16.52
N ARG A 62 23.06 1.37 15.31
CA ARG A 62 24.35 1.16 14.62
C ARG A 62 25.49 1.90 15.29
N VAL A 63 26.50 1.16 15.73
CA VAL A 63 27.76 1.69 16.25
C VAL A 63 28.90 1.28 15.33
N LYS A 64 29.76 2.24 14.95
CA LYS A 64 30.91 1.97 14.06
C LYS A 64 31.86 0.96 14.70
N GLY A 65 32.13 -0.12 13.97
CA GLY A 65 33.03 -1.19 14.43
C GLY A 65 32.38 -2.31 15.22
N GLN A 66 31.06 -2.23 15.49
CA GLN A 66 30.28 -3.32 16.08
C GLN A 66 29.48 -4.08 15.03
N GLU A 67 29.13 -5.33 15.35
CA GLU A 67 28.21 -6.12 14.53
C GLU A 67 26.84 -5.43 14.48
N LYS A 68 26.13 -5.58 13.34
CA LYS A 68 24.78 -5.03 13.19
C LYS A 68 23.80 -5.79 14.08
N ASP A 69 22.83 -5.07 14.64
CA ASP A 69 21.67 -5.63 15.33
C ASP A 69 20.71 -6.23 14.29
N TYR A 70 21.03 -7.45 13.80
CA TYR A 70 20.26 -8.12 12.75
C TYR A 70 18.88 -8.55 13.24
N GLN A 71 17.90 -8.14 12.49
CA GLN A 71 16.49 -8.43 12.72
C GLN A 71 15.80 -8.79 11.39
N PHE A 72 14.64 -9.38 11.48
CA PHE A 72 13.87 -9.76 10.30
C PHE A 72 12.50 -9.11 10.29
N MET A 73 12.10 -8.64 9.12
CA MET A 73 10.73 -8.29 8.82
C MET A 73 10.07 -9.47 8.14
N LEU A 74 8.90 -9.86 8.60
CA LEU A 74 8.05 -10.85 7.97
C LEU A 74 6.78 -10.19 7.44
N ARG A 75 6.34 -10.58 6.24
CA ARG A 75 5.13 -10.06 5.60
C ARG A 75 4.18 -11.20 5.29
N THR A 76 2.89 -11.03 5.64
CA THR A 76 1.83 -11.94 5.23
C THR A 76 1.44 -11.72 3.77
N ARG A 77 0.97 -12.78 3.13
CA ARG A 77 0.28 -12.74 1.84
C ARG A 77 -1.20 -13.00 2.10
N SER A 78 -2.03 -12.02 1.77
CA SER A 78 -3.47 -12.04 2.04
C SER A 78 -4.19 -11.47 0.81
N PRO A 79 -4.52 -12.29 -0.19
CA PRO A 79 -5.19 -11.84 -1.40
C PRO A 79 -6.49 -11.10 -1.07
N GLY A 80 -6.74 -9.98 -1.77
CA GLY A 80 -7.86 -9.10 -1.47
C GLY A 80 -7.86 -8.49 -0.06
N GLY A 81 -6.77 -8.67 0.71
CA GLY A 81 -6.62 -8.10 2.05
C GLY A 81 -7.30 -8.87 3.18
N MET A 82 -7.88 -10.03 2.93
CA MET A 82 -8.63 -10.79 3.93
C MET A 82 -7.73 -11.34 5.04
N ILE A 83 -8.10 -11.06 6.28
CA ILE A 83 -7.46 -11.56 7.50
C ILE A 83 -8.56 -12.12 8.42
N PRO A 84 -8.65 -13.45 8.56
CA PRO A 84 -9.54 -14.05 9.56
C PRO A 84 -9.16 -13.64 10.99
N ALA A 85 -10.14 -13.54 11.89
CA ALA A 85 -9.94 -13.17 13.30
C ALA A 85 -8.84 -14.00 13.97
N GLN A 86 -8.85 -15.34 13.76
CA GLN A 86 -7.84 -16.24 14.28
C GLN A 86 -6.42 -15.86 13.82
N LEU A 87 -6.26 -15.53 12.54
CA LEU A 87 -4.95 -15.10 12.01
C LEU A 87 -4.52 -13.77 12.61
N TYR A 88 -5.44 -12.79 12.75
CA TYR A 88 -5.13 -11.52 13.38
C TYR A 88 -4.63 -11.71 14.82
N LEU A 89 -5.35 -12.48 15.64
CA LEU A 89 -4.96 -12.76 17.04
C LEU A 89 -3.62 -13.48 17.15
N ALA A 90 -3.34 -14.40 16.21
CA ALA A 90 -2.03 -15.04 16.13
C ALA A 90 -0.92 -14.02 15.78
N LEU A 91 -1.13 -13.15 14.78
CA LEU A 91 -0.15 -12.13 14.39
C LEU A 91 0.07 -11.12 15.52
N ASP A 92 -0.98 -10.72 16.21
CA ASP A 92 -0.92 -9.83 17.37
C ASP A 92 -0.04 -10.45 18.47
N THR A 93 -0.30 -11.70 18.85
CA THR A 93 0.49 -12.46 19.83
C THR A 93 1.96 -12.61 19.39
N LEU A 94 2.20 -12.95 18.11
CA LEU A 94 3.56 -13.08 17.58
C LEU A 94 4.32 -11.75 17.58
N SER A 95 3.64 -10.64 17.37
CA SER A 95 4.26 -9.32 17.42
C SER A 95 4.71 -8.96 18.84
N GLU A 96 3.98 -9.40 19.87
CA GLU A 96 4.35 -9.22 21.28
C GLU A 96 5.51 -10.11 21.70
N GLN A 97 5.48 -11.38 21.32
CA GLN A 97 6.44 -12.37 21.80
C GLN A 97 7.77 -12.34 21.03
N TYR A 98 7.73 -12.06 19.75
CA TYR A 98 8.89 -12.20 18.86
C TYR A 98 9.21 -10.97 18.02
N GLY A 99 8.34 -9.98 18.00
CA GLY A 99 8.50 -8.76 17.22
C GLY A 99 8.85 -7.54 18.08
N ASN A 100 8.58 -6.37 17.51
CA ASN A 100 8.77 -5.07 18.16
C ASN A 100 7.47 -4.52 18.78
N HIS A 101 6.57 -5.38 19.23
CA HIS A 101 5.28 -5.08 19.88
C HIS A 101 4.26 -4.34 18.98
N THR A 102 4.51 -4.23 17.68
CA THR A 102 3.59 -3.58 16.74
C THR A 102 3.32 -4.47 15.53
N LEU A 103 2.14 -4.27 14.91
CA LEU A 103 1.86 -4.75 13.56
C LEU A 103 1.86 -3.58 12.58
N ARG A 104 2.01 -3.88 11.30
CA ARG A 104 1.91 -2.85 10.29
C ARG A 104 1.07 -3.31 9.10
N ALA A 105 -0.05 -2.64 8.88
CA ALA A 105 -0.83 -2.75 7.65
C ALA A 105 -0.03 -2.11 6.50
N THR A 106 0.06 -2.82 5.36
CA THR A 106 0.91 -2.39 4.25
C THR A 106 0.09 -1.87 3.09
N THR A 107 0.73 -1.09 2.22
CA THR A 107 0.15 -0.62 0.95
C THR A 107 -0.14 -1.76 -0.04
N ARG A 108 -0.01 -3.03 0.39
CA ARG A 108 -0.30 -4.20 -0.44
C ARG A 108 -1.14 -5.21 0.32
N GLN A 109 -2.02 -4.73 1.19
CA GLN A 109 -3.03 -5.51 1.88
C GLN A 109 -2.47 -6.75 2.60
N GLY A 110 -1.35 -6.61 3.28
CA GLY A 110 -0.75 -7.65 4.12
C GLY A 110 -0.18 -7.03 5.38
N PHE A 111 -0.09 -7.78 6.46
CA PHE A 111 0.58 -7.35 7.69
C PHE A 111 2.09 -7.56 7.62
N GLN A 112 2.82 -6.74 8.36
CA GLN A 112 4.23 -6.92 8.66
C GLN A 112 4.45 -7.02 10.16
N ILE A 113 5.36 -7.94 10.55
CA ILE A 113 5.98 -8.00 11.87
C ILE A 113 7.44 -7.63 11.69
N HIS A 114 7.95 -6.72 12.50
CA HIS A 114 9.35 -6.27 12.53
C HIS A 114 10.02 -6.72 13.82
N GLY A 115 11.35 -6.79 13.84
CA GLY A 115 12.11 -7.10 15.06
C GLY A 115 12.31 -8.58 15.34
N ILE A 116 11.93 -9.49 14.43
CA ILE A 116 12.06 -10.92 14.64
C ILE A 116 13.55 -11.33 14.58
N LEU A 117 14.02 -12.13 15.52
CA LEU A 117 15.36 -12.71 15.48
C LEU A 117 15.40 -13.98 14.62
N LYS A 118 16.55 -14.27 13.99
CA LYS A 118 16.74 -15.44 13.11
C LYS A 118 16.26 -16.74 13.76
N LYS A 119 16.64 -16.99 15.01
CA LYS A 119 16.26 -18.19 15.78
C LYS A 119 14.74 -18.38 15.95
N ASN A 120 13.96 -17.31 15.83
CA ASN A 120 12.51 -17.33 16.00
C ASN A 120 11.73 -17.43 14.68
N LEU A 121 12.41 -17.27 13.52
CA LEU A 121 11.75 -17.23 12.20
C LEU A 121 10.89 -18.47 11.94
N LYS A 122 11.42 -19.68 12.26
CA LYS A 122 10.69 -20.94 12.05
C LYS A 122 9.40 -20.97 12.88
N THR A 123 9.47 -20.61 14.15
CA THR A 123 8.31 -20.57 15.05
C THR A 123 7.26 -19.60 14.54
N VAL A 124 7.67 -18.38 14.16
CA VAL A 124 6.75 -17.33 13.69
C VAL A 124 6.08 -17.77 12.39
N MET A 125 6.84 -18.25 11.41
CA MET A 125 6.27 -18.69 10.13
C MET A 125 5.35 -19.90 10.30
N ALA A 126 5.76 -20.91 11.06
CA ALA A 126 4.93 -22.09 11.34
C ALA A 126 3.60 -21.70 12.02
N THR A 127 3.64 -20.79 12.98
CA THR A 127 2.43 -20.29 13.65
C THR A 127 1.48 -19.59 12.68
N ILE A 128 2.00 -18.72 11.78
CA ILE A 128 1.19 -18.07 10.75
C ILE A 128 0.50 -19.11 9.86
N VAL A 129 1.24 -20.11 9.39
CA VAL A 129 0.67 -21.15 8.50
C VAL A 129 -0.38 -21.98 9.21
N ARG A 130 -0.14 -22.40 10.47
CA ARG A 130 -1.12 -23.14 11.28
C ARG A 130 -2.40 -22.36 11.61
N ASN A 131 -2.34 -21.02 11.51
CA ASN A 131 -3.50 -20.14 11.66
C ASN A 131 -4.05 -19.67 10.29
N LEU A 132 -3.92 -20.51 9.25
CA LEU A 132 -4.46 -20.29 7.90
C LEU A 132 -3.87 -19.07 7.17
N GLY A 133 -2.71 -18.58 7.61
CA GLY A 133 -1.98 -17.51 6.94
C GLY A 133 -0.89 -18.04 6.00
N SER A 134 -0.33 -17.18 5.19
CA SER A 134 0.83 -17.47 4.35
C SER A 134 1.76 -16.27 4.28
N THR A 135 3.04 -16.54 4.07
CA THR A 135 4.07 -15.54 3.75
C THR A 135 4.71 -15.81 2.39
N LEU A 136 4.41 -16.98 1.79
CA LEU A 136 4.97 -17.39 0.50
C LEU A 136 4.53 -16.42 -0.60
N GLY A 137 5.51 -15.86 -1.32
CA GLY A 137 5.23 -14.90 -2.38
C GLY A 137 4.83 -13.49 -1.91
N ALA A 138 4.83 -13.19 -0.62
CA ALA A 138 4.62 -11.82 -0.14
C ALA A 138 5.75 -10.86 -0.60
N CYS A 139 6.91 -11.41 -0.94
CA CYS A 139 8.09 -10.72 -1.46
C CYS A 139 8.74 -11.58 -2.57
N GLY A 140 9.93 -11.20 -3.07
CA GLY A 140 10.65 -11.98 -4.09
C GLY A 140 10.36 -11.56 -5.53
N ASP A 141 10.97 -12.30 -6.46
CA ASP A 141 10.85 -12.11 -7.91
C ASP A 141 9.81 -13.08 -8.49
N LEU A 142 8.56 -12.85 -8.10
CA LEU A 142 7.36 -13.58 -8.54
C LEU A 142 6.15 -12.64 -8.38
N ASN A 143 4.93 -13.16 -8.66
CA ASN A 143 3.71 -12.43 -8.34
C ASN A 143 3.57 -12.27 -6.82
N ARG A 144 3.37 -11.03 -6.40
CA ARG A 144 3.16 -10.66 -5.01
C ARG A 144 1.69 -10.75 -4.64
N ASN A 145 1.33 -10.33 -3.43
CA ASN A 145 -0.06 -10.29 -3.03
C ASN A 145 -0.94 -9.61 -4.10
N VAL A 146 -2.05 -10.24 -4.51
CA VAL A 146 -3.02 -9.65 -5.44
C VAL A 146 -4.00 -8.81 -4.64
N MET A 147 -4.22 -7.57 -5.06
CA MET A 147 -5.09 -6.63 -4.35
C MET A 147 -6.49 -6.62 -4.94
N ALA A 148 -7.48 -6.32 -4.10
CA ALA A 148 -8.85 -6.01 -4.49
C ALA A 148 -9.38 -4.83 -3.67
N PRO A 149 -10.46 -4.13 -4.11
CA PRO A 149 -11.14 -3.14 -3.32
C PRO A 149 -11.53 -3.72 -1.95
N PRO A 150 -11.27 -3.00 -0.85
CA PRO A 150 -11.46 -3.56 0.48
C PRO A 150 -12.91 -3.60 0.93
N ALA A 151 -13.81 -2.82 0.30
CA ALA A 151 -15.22 -2.76 0.68
C ALA A 151 -15.94 -4.11 0.47
N PRO A 152 -16.63 -4.64 1.49
CA PRO A 152 -17.27 -5.96 1.44
C PRO A 152 -18.73 -5.90 0.99
N PHE A 153 -19.07 -5.04 0.03
CA PHE A 153 -20.44 -4.89 -0.46
C PHE A 153 -21.04 -6.21 -0.95
N LYS A 154 -22.27 -6.49 -0.56
CA LYS A 154 -23.06 -7.68 -0.96
C LYS A 154 -24.15 -7.36 -1.97
N ASP A 155 -24.60 -6.12 -2.03
CA ASP A 155 -25.55 -5.57 -3.00
C ASP A 155 -24.89 -5.10 -4.31
N ARG A 156 -23.58 -5.23 -4.42
CA ARG A 156 -22.76 -4.84 -5.57
C ARG A 156 -21.93 -6.04 -6.03
N PRO A 157 -22.44 -6.85 -6.94
CA PRO A 157 -21.83 -8.12 -7.33
C PRO A 157 -20.41 -7.96 -7.87
N GLU A 158 -20.10 -6.85 -8.52
CA GLU A 158 -18.76 -6.57 -9.05
C GLU A 158 -17.67 -6.55 -7.97
N TYR A 159 -17.97 -6.13 -6.73
CA TYR A 159 -17.00 -6.16 -5.61
C TYR A 159 -16.72 -7.61 -5.16
N ALA A 160 -17.74 -8.46 -5.12
CA ALA A 160 -17.56 -9.87 -4.81
C ALA A 160 -16.72 -10.56 -5.89
N LEU A 161 -17.00 -10.29 -7.17
CA LEU A 161 -16.24 -10.80 -8.31
C LEU A 161 -14.78 -10.31 -8.28
N ALA A 162 -14.52 -9.03 -8.01
CA ALA A 162 -13.16 -8.51 -7.91
C ALA A 162 -12.36 -9.22 -6.82
N TRP A 163 -12.97 -9.48 -5.68
CA TRP A 163 -12.35 -10.22 -4.59
C TRP A 163 -12.11 -11.70 -4.95
N GLU A 164 -13.09 -12.37 -5.53
CA GLU A 164 -12.99 -13.76 -5.99
C GLU A 164 -11.83 -13.93 -6.98
N TYR A 165 -11.81 -13.11 -8.04
CA TYR A 165 -10.75 -13.20 -9.04
C TYR A 165 -9.38 -12.75 -8.54
N ALA A 166 -9.31 -11.87 -7.54
CA ALA A 166 -8.04 -11.57 -6.88
C ALA A 166 -7.47 -12.79 -6.15
N ASN A 167 -8.32 -13.58 -5.47
CA ASN A 167 -7.92 -14.85 -4.85
C ASN A 167 -7.54 -15.88 -5.91
N ASN A 168 -8.37 -16.12 -6.91
CA ASN A 168 -8.11 -17.08 -7.96
C ASN A 168 -6.80 -16.80 -8.73
N ILE A 169 -6.51 -15.53 -9.04
CA ILE A 169 -5.24 -15.14 -9.67
C ILE A 169 -4.06 -15.28 -8.71
N ALA A 170 -4.27 -15.01 -7.42
CA ALA A 170 -3.24 -15.24 -6.42
C ALA A 170 -2.90 -16.74 -6.33
N ASP A 171 -3.90 -17.62 -6.36
CA ASP A 171 -3.73 -19.06 -6.33
C ASP A 171 -3.08 -19.57 -7.63
N LEU A 172 -3.55 -19.12 -8.80
CA LEU A 172 -2.94 -19.43 -10.09
C LEU A 172 -1.43 -19.17 -10.09
N LEU A 173 -1.03 -18.01 -9.56
CA LEU A 173 0.34 -17.52 -9.54
C LEU A 173 1.08 -17.84 -8.22
N THR A 174 0.59 -18.77 -7.41
CA THR A 174 1.29 -19.26 -6.22
C THR A 174 2.39 -20.24 -6.65
N PRO A 175 3.63 -20.09 -6.14
CA PRO A 175 4.69 -21.06 -6.38
C PRO A 175 4.26 -22.46 -5.97
N GLN A 176 4.60 -23.46 -6.79
CA GLN A 176 4.20 -24.85 -6.58
C GLN A 176 5.25 -25.65 -5.80
N THR A 177 6.41 -25.07 -5.52
CA THR A 177 7.48 -25.70 -4.75
C THR A 177 7.03 -26.15 -3.37
N GLY A 178 7.44 -27.35 -2.96
CA GLY A 178 7.24 -27.88 -1.60
C GLY A 178 8.14 -27.24 -0.54
N ALA A 179 9.19 -26.51 -0.95
CA ALA A 179 10.23 -26.00 -0.06
C ALA A 179 9.71 -25.12 1.10
N TYR A 180 8.63 -24.37 0.87
CA TYR A 180 8.04 -23.55 1.91
C TYR A 180 7.56 -24.40 3.11
N TYR A 181 6.79 -25.44 2.84
CA TYR A 181 6.29 -26.33 3.90
C TYR A 181 7.41 -27.19 4.50
N GLU A 182 8.35 -27.64 3.70
CA GLU A 182 9.49 -28.44 4.16
C GLU A 182 10.41 -27.66 5.12
N ILE A 183 10.67 -26.38 4.84
CA ILE A 183 11.53 -25.53 5.69
C ILE A 183 10.80 -25.14 6.99
N TRP A 184 9.55 -24.69 6.88
CA TRP A 184 8.87 -24.05 7.99
C TRP A 184 8.00 -25.00 8.82
N LEU A 185 7.53 -26.11 8.24
CA LEU A 185 6.64 -27.09 8.88
C LEU A 185 7.22 -28.52 8.93
N ASP A 186 8.51 -28.70 8.66
CA ASP A 186 9.16 -30.03 8.65
C ASP A 186 8.48 -31.02 7.69
N GLY A 187 7.92 -30.53 6.60
CA GLY A 187 7.25 -31.33 5.57
C GLY A 187 5.76 -31.60 5.84
N GLU A 188 5.22 -31.16 6.97
CA GLU A 188 3.78 -31.26 7.23
C GLU A 188 2.99 -30.32 6.31
N LYS A 189 2.18 -30.89 5.44
CA LYS A 189 1.26 -30.12 4.59
C LYS A 189 0.04 -29.74 5.42
N VAL A 190 -0.06 -28.49 5.87
CA VAL A 190 -1.30 -27.96 6.44
C VAL A 190 -2.36 -27.90 5.35
N ILE A 191 -3.61 -28.27 5.68
CA ILE A 191 -4.74 -28.23 4.78
C ILE A 191 -4.84 -26.82 4.19
N SER A 192 -4.58 -26.67 2.90
CA SER A 192 -4.89 -25.44 2.16
C SER A 192 -6.39 -25.42 1.86
N ALA A 193 -6.99 -24.22 1.77
CA ALA A 193 -8.32 -24.09 1.21
C ALA A 193 -8.36 -24.75 -0.18
N GLU A 194 -9.49 -25.37 -0.54
CA GLU A 194 -9.67 -25.95 -1.87
C GLU A 194 -9.51 -24.85 -2.91
N GLU A 195 -8.59 -25.04 -3.85
CA GLU A 195 -8.40 -24.15 -4.97
C GLU A 195 -9.58 -24.29 -5.94
N HIS A 196 -9.99 -23.17 -6.55
CA HIS A 196 -11.07 -23.20 -7.54
C HIS A 196 -10.73 -24.17 -8.70
N PRO A 197 -11.64 -25.09 -9.10
CA PRO A 197 -11.35 -26.09 -10.15
C PRO A 197 -10.81 -25.50 -11.45
N ASP A 198 -11.34 -24.33 -11.88
CA ASP A 198 -10.87 -23.63 -13.08
C ASP A 198 -9.43 -23.12 -12.95
N VAL A 199 -9.00 -22.76 -11.73
CA VAL A 199 -7.60 -22.35 -11.44
C VAL A 199 -6.67 -23.54 -11.59
N VAL A 200 -7.04 -24.69 -11.01
CA VAL A 200 -6.29 -25.94 -11.13
C VAL A 200 -6.16 -26.36 -12.60
N ALA A 201 -7.28 -26.35 -13.33
CA ALA A 201 -7.30 -26.64 -14.76
C ALA A 201 -6.46 -25.63 -15.57
N ALA A 202 -6.56 -24.33 -15.26
CA ALA A 202 -5.81 -23.28 -15.94
C ALA A 202 -4.29 -23.41 -15.73
N ARG A 203 -3.86 -23.82 -14.53
CA ARG A 203 -2.43 -24.02 -14.21
C ARG A 203 -1.80 -25.11 -15.07
N GLN A 204 -2.59 -26.11 -15.45
CA GLN A 204 -2.13 -27.23 -16.28
C GLN A 204 -2.25 -26.98 -17.79
N ARG A 205 -3.09 -26.03 -18.22
CA ARG A 205 -3.26 -25.71 -19.65
C ARG A 205 -2.02 -25.00 -20.20
N ASN A 206 -1.49 -25.50 -21.30
CA ASN A 206 -0.36 -24.93 -22.01
C ASN A 206 -0.67 -24.70 -23.48
N GLY A 207 -1.51 -23.71 -23.77
CA GLY A 207 -1.89 -23.42 -25.15
C GLY A 207 -0.72 -23.04 -26.06
N ASN A 208 0.13 -22.07 -25.63
CA ASN A 208 1.22 -21.51 -26.42
C ASN A 208 2.48 -21.27 -25.59
N ARG A 209 2.99 -22.27 -24.93
CA ARG A 209 4.21 -22.22 -24.12
C ARG A 209 4.16 -21.26 -22.91
N THR A 210 2.97 -21.03 -22.37
CA THR A 210 2.83 -20.21 -21.17
C THR A 210 3.33 -20.89 -19.91
N ILE A 211 3.46 -22.23 -19.91
CA ILE A 211 3.98 -23.03 -18.80
C ILE A 211 5.08 -24.00 -19.25
N PHE A 212 5.84 -24.51 -18.31
CA PHE A 212 6.85 -25.57 -18.44
C PHE A 212 6.28 -26.86 -17.84
N HIS A 213 5.85 -27.82 -18.66
CA HIS A 213 5.13 -29.02 -18.21
C HIS A 213 5.91 -29.90 -17.24
N ASP A 214 7.21 -30.03 -17.46
CA ASP A 214 8.06 -30.96 -16.72
C ASP A 214 8.79 -30.29 -15.54
N HIS A 215 8.35 -29.11 -15.14
CA HIS A 215 8.95 -28.35 -14.04
C HIS A 215 8.06 -28.37 -12.78
N GLU A 216 8.70 -28.48 -11.61
CA GLU A 216 8.03 -28.25 -10.31
C GLU A 216 7.34 -26.88 -10.25
N GLU A 217 7.91 -25.88 -10.92
CA GLU A 217 7.34 -24.52 -11.08
C GLU A 217 6.86 -24.30 -12.52
N PRO A 218 5.65 -24.73 -12.87
CA PRO A 218 5.22 -24.73 -14.28
C PRO A 218 5.06 -23.32 -14.87
N ILE A 219 4.65 -22.32 -14.08
CA ILE A 219 4.46 -20.95 -14.59
C ILE A 219 5.79 -20.17 -14.64
N TYR A 220 6.65 -20.35 -13.66
CA TYR A 220 7.85 -19.53 -13.51
C TYR A 220 9.14 -20.17 -14.03
N GLY A 221 9.24 -21.49 -14.01
CA GLY A 221 10.50 -22.21 -14.22
C GLY A 221 11.51 -21.96 -13.09
N THR A 222 12.75 -22.42 -13.26
CA THR A 222 13.80 -22.38 -12.22
C THR A 222 14.29 -20.98 -11.88
N GLN A 223 14.20 -20.04 -12.81
CA GLN A 223 14.68 -18.66 -12.62
C GLN A 223 13.62 -17.70 -12.10
N TYR A 224 12.36 -18.13 -11.95
CA TYR A 224 11.24 -17.28 -11.58
C TYR A 224 11.12 -16.04 -12.50
N MET A 225 10.53 -14.95 -11.99
CA MET A 225 10.43 -13.70 -12.76
C MET A 225 11.77 -12.94 -12.76
N PRO A 226 12.05 -12.12 -13.78
CA PRO A 226 13.20 -11.21 -13.77
C PRO A 226 13.16 -10.23 -12.58
N ARG A 227 11.97 -9.85 -12.15
CA ARG A 227 11.73 -8.95 -11.03
C ARG A 227 10.35 -9.19 -10.42
N LYS A 228 10.08 -8.57 -9.25
CA LYS A 228 8.76 -8.57 -8.62
C LYS A 228 7.66 -8.23 -9.63
N PHE A 229 6.58 -8.99 -9.61
CA PHE A 229 5.35 -8.78 -10.35
C PHE A 229 4.22 -8.44 -9.38
N LYS A 230 3.34 -7.52 -9.74
CA LYS A 230 2.26 -7.04 -8.88
C LYS A 230 0.97 -6.99 -9.67
N ALA A 231 -0.07 -7.62 -9.15
CA ALA A 231 -1.40 -7.61 -9.76
C ALA A 231 -2.46 -7.03 -8.82
N CYS A 232 -3.52 -6.53 -9.40
CA CYS A 232 -4.77 -6.19 -8.73
C CYS A 232 -5.97 -6.47 -9.62
N VAL A 233 -7.11 -6.66 -9.00
CA VAL A 233 -8.42 -6.67 -9.64
C VAL A 233 -9.24 -5.55 -9.02
N THR A 234 -9.98 -4.78 -9.80
CA THR A 234 -10.85 -3.71 -9.31
C THR A 234 -12.18 -3.70 -10.05
N VAL A 235 -13.05 -2.77 -9.68
CA VAL A 235 -14.36 -2.56 -10.29
C VAL A 235 -14.41 -1.23 -11.04
N PRO A 236 -15.35 -1.02 -11.97
CA PRO A 236 -15.49 0.23 -12.69
C PRO A 236 -15.56 1.44 -11.73
N GLY A 237 -14.79 2.48 -12.01
CA GLY A 237 -14.77 3.72 -11.25
C GLY A 237 -14.10 3.66 -9.87
N ASP A 238 -13.56 2.52 -9.42
CA ASP A 238 -12.89 2.40 -8.12
C ASP A 238 -11.37 2.26 -8.27
N ASN A 239 -10.62 3.28 -7.85
CA ASN A 239 -9.16 3.27 -7.81
C ASN A 239 -8.58 3.08 -6.40
N SER A 240 -9.33 2.51 -5.46
CA SER A 240 -8.83 2.23 -4.11
C SER A 240 -7.59 1.31 -4.10
N VAL A 241 -7.37 0.53 -5.16
CA VAL A 241 -6.20 -0.35 -5.32
C VAL A 241 -4.99 0.30 -5.99
N ASP A 242 -5.07 1.59 -6.39
CA ASP A 242 -4.07 2.25 -7.24
C ASP A 242 -3.72 1.42 -8.50
N LEU A 243 -4.76 1.10 -9.29
CA LEU A 243 -4.73 0.29 -10.50
C LEU A 243 -3.52 0.60 -11.37
N PHE A 244 -3.30 1.89 -11.65
CA PHE A 244 -2.26 2.37 -12.56
C PHE A 244 -0.82 2.16 -12.06
N SER A 245 -0.63 1.77 -10.80
CA SER A 245 0.69 1.48 -10.21
C SER A 245 1.11 -0.01 -10.32
N GLN A 246 0.25 -0.86 -10.87
CA GLN A 246 0.45 -2.31 -10.90
C GLN A 246 1.10 -2.77 -12.21
N ASP A 247 1.85 -3.88 -12.15
CA ASP A 247 2.36 -4.54 -13.37
C ASP A 247 1.18 -5.08 -14.19
N LEU A 248 0.15 -5.62 -13.51
CA LEU A 248 -1.12 -6.08 -14.10
C LEU A 248 -2.30 -5.53 -13.30
N GLY A 249 -3.19 -4.83 -13.96
CA GLY A 249 -4.46 -4.35 -13.43
C GLY A 249 -5.62 -4.94 -14.22
N LEU A 250 -6.62 -5.46 -13.53
CA LEU A 250 -7.83 -6.01 -14.11
C LEU A 250 -9.04 -5.25 -13.61
N VAL A 251 -9.95 -4.88 -14.51
CA VAL A 251 -11.23 -4.23 -14.16
C VAL A 251 -12.35 -5.16 -14.54
N VAL A 252 -13.13 -5.59 -13.57
CA VAL A 252 -14.31 -6.46 -13.77
C VAL A 252 -15.31 -5.75 -14.68
N ILE A 253 -15.84 -6.46 -15.66
CA ILE A 253 -16.94 -6.01 -16.52
C ILE A 253 -18.12 -6.95 -16.33
N THR A 254 -19.27 -6.38 -15.97
CA THR A 254 -20.51 -7.11 -15.75
C THR A 254 -21.59 -6.64 -16.72
N ASP A 255 -22.57 -7.50 -16.98
CA ASP A 255 -23.82 -7.11 -17.63
C ASP A 255 -24.72 -6.30 -16.67
N ASP A 256 -25.86 -5.83 -17.16
CA ASP A 256 -26.85 -5.06 -16.38
C ASP A 256 -27.48 -5.87 -15.23
N GLN A 257 -27.31 -7.20 -15.21
CA GLN A 257 -27.79 -8.10 -14.16
C GLN A 257 -26.71 -8.42 -13.12
N GLY A 258 -25.49 -7.88 -13.30
CA GLY A 258 -24.34 -8.12 -12.43
C GLY A 258 -23.59 -9.43 -12.72
N ASN A 259 -23.90 -10.13 -13.83
CA ASN A 259 -23.15 -11.32 -14.21
C ASN A 259 -21.82 -10.92 -14.88
N LEU A 260 -20.75 -11.65 -14.55
CA LEU A 260 -19.45 -11.42 -15.13
C LEU A 260 -19.44 -11.68 -16.64
N GLU A 261 -19.03 -10.69 -17.43
CA GLU A 261 -18.72 -10.82 -18.85
C GLU A 261 -17.24 -11.06 -19.09
N GLY A 262 -16.35 -10.30 -18.44
CA GLY A 262 -14.92 -10.39 -18.63
C GLY A 262 -14.15 -9.27 -17.90
N PHE A 263 -12.98 -8.90 -18.46
CA PHE A 263 -12.08 -7.94 -17.81
C PHE A 263 -11.40 -7.00 -18.80
N ASN A 264 -11.40 -5.71 -18.50
CA ASN A 264 -10.43 -4.81 -19.11
C ASN A 264 -9.06 -5.02 -18.46
N ILE A 265 -8.01 -5.00 -19.26
CA ILE A 265 -6.63 -5.28 -18.83
C ILE A 265 -5.78 -4.02 -18.97
N TYR A 266 -5.08 -3.70 -17.90
CA TYR A 266 -4.06 -2.65 -17.80
C TYR A 266 -2.70 -3.28 -17.49
N ALA A 267 -1.64 -2.82 -18.14
CA ALA A 267 -0.30 -3.41 -17.97
C ALA A 267 0.81 -2.36 -17.89
N GLY A 268 1.87 -2.66 -17.17
CA GLY A 268 3.12 -1.91 -17.18
C GLY A 268 3.24 -0.75 -16.20
N GLY A 269 2.40 -0.72 -15.17
CA GLY A 269 2.57 0.21 -14.06
C GLY A 269 3.72 -0.17 -13.12
N GLY A 270 4.34 0.84 -12.53
CA GLY A 270 5.39 0.61 -11.55
C GLY A 270 6.10 1.88 -11.13
N LEU A 271 6.08 2.18 -9.85
CA LEU A 271 6.52 3.48 -9.33
C LEU A 271 8.00 3.51 -8.90
N GLY A 272 8.57 2.35 -8.47
CA GLY A 272 9.90 2.32 -7.89
C GLY A 272 11.00 2.79 -8.86
N ARG A 273 11.88 3.65 -8.34
CA ARG A 273 13.10 4.15 -8.97
C ARG A 273 14.31 3.71 -8.14
N THR A 274 15.50 3.89 -8.66
CA THR A 274 16.77 3.67 -7.95
C THR A 274 17.42 5.03 -7.68
N HIS A 275 17.96 5.21 -6.47
CA HIS A 275 18.63 6.45 -6.08
C HIS A 275 19.81 6.75 -7.01
N ASN A 276 19.92 8.01 -7.44
CA ASN A 276 20.97 8.49 -8.37
C ASN A 276 21.08 7.69 -9.68
N LYS A 277 19.95 7.16 -10.17
CA LYS A 277 19.84 6.44 -11.43
C LYS A 277 18.65 6.99 -12.22
N GLU A 278 18.93 7.98 -13.07
CA GLU A 278 17.91 8.69 -13.85
C GLU A 278 17.27 7.81 -14.92
N GLU A 279 17.97 6.80 -15.39
CA GLU A 279 17.46 5.77 -16.30
C GLU A 279 16.32 4.94 -15.68
N THR A 280 16.10 5.05 -14.35
CA THR A 280 14.97 4.43 -13.68
C THR A 280 13.85 5.44 -13.40
N PHE A 281 12.64 5.15 -13.82
CA PHE A 281 11.51 6.08 -13.75
C PHE A 281 10.23 5.42 -13.22
N ALA A 282 9.30 6.24 -12.71
CA ALA A 282 7.93 5.83 -12.39
C ALA A 282 7.10 5.79 -13.69
N ARG A 283 6.18 4.81 -13.79
CA ARG A 283 5.28 4.67 -14.94
C ARG A 283 3.90 4.22 -14.46
N VAL A 284 2.84 4.77 -15.07
CA VAL A 284 1.47 4.27 -14.94
C VAL A 284 1.21 3.16 -15.95
N ALA A 285 0.26 2.28 -15.64
CA ALA A 285 -0.15 1.21 -16.53
C ALA A 285 -0.96 1.75 -17.72
N ASP A 286 -0.77 1.13 -18.91
CA ASP A 286 -1.57 1.40 -20.08
C ASP A 286 -2.70 0.37 -20.22
N PRO A 287 -3.86 0.76 -20.76
CA PRO A 287 -4.88 -0.16 -21.18
C PRO A 287 -4.40 -0.96 -22.40
N ILE A 288 -4.49 -2.29 -22.36
CA ILE A 288 -4.03 -3.15 -23.47
C ILE A 288 -5.14 -3.91 -24.17
N GLY A 289 -6.34 -4.00 -23.61
CA GLY A 289 -7.49 -4.67 -24.24
C GLY A 289 -8.44 -5.29 -23.22
N TYR A 290 -9.39 -6.05 -23.73
CA TYR A 290 -10.40 -6.78 -22.98
C TYR A 290 -10.34 -8.27 -23.30
N VAL A 291 -10.68 -9.12 -22.32
CA VAL A 291 -10.89 -10.57 -22.49
C VAL A 291 -12.19 -11.02 -21.84
N ASP A 292 -12.83 -12.01 -22.46
CA ASP A 292 -13.98 -12.67 -21.86
C ASP A 292 -13.59 -13.48 -20.62
N LYS A 293 -14.54 -13.72 -19.72
CA LYS A 293 -14.31 -14.46 -18.46
C LYS A 293 -13.64 -15.83 -18.64
N ALA A 294 -13.94 -16.52 -19.75
CA ALA A 294 -13.37 -17.84 -20.04
C ALA A 294 -11.85 -17.82 -20.30
N ASP A 295 -11.30 -16.65 -20.65
CA ASP A 295 -9.91 -16.50 -21.09
C ASP A 295 -9.01 -15.83 -20.06
N ILE A 296 -9.57 -15.37 -18.94
CA ILE A 296 -8.82 -14.52 -18.00
C ILE A 296 -7.55 -15.18 -17.46
N TYR A 297 -7.60 -16.45 -17.07
CA TYR A 297 -6.44 -17.14 -16.51
C TYR A 297 -5.36 -17.36 -17.57
N ASP A 298 -5.73 -17.65 -18.81
CA ASP A 298 -4.80 -17.80 -19.91
C ASP A 298 -4.17 -16.45 -20.31
N ALA A 299 -4.95 -15.36 -20.28
CA ALA A 299 -4.43 -14.01 -20.47
C ALA A 299 -3.44 -13.59 -19.38
N VAL A 300 -3.74 -13.89 -18.12
CA VAL A 300 -2.81 -13.65 -17.00
C VAL A 300 -1.51 -14.41 -17.19
N LYS A 301 -1.56 -15.71 -17.56
CA LYS A 301 -0.36 -16.51 -17.86
C LYS A 301 0.41 -15.96 -19.06
N ALA A 302 -0.28 -15.51 -20.11
CA ALA A 302 0.36 -14.90 -21.28
C ALA A 302 1.15 -13.64 -20.93
N ILE A 303 0.59 -12.77 -20.07
CA ILE A 303 1.27 -11.56 -19.60
C ILE A 303 2.49 -11.92 -18.73
N VAL A 304 2.33 -12.88 -17.81
CA VAL A 304 3.43 -13.37 -16.97
C VAL A 304 4.53 -14.01 -17.83
N ALA A 305 4.18 -14.85 -18.80
CA ALA A 305 5.13 -15.47 -19.72
C ALA A 305 5.89 -14.42 -20.56
N THR A 306 5.19 -13.40 -21.06
CA THR A 306 5.85 -12.30 -21.78
C THR A 306 6.91 -11.61 -20.91
N GLN A 307 6.60 -11.27 -19.65
CA GLN A 307 7.59 -10.68 -18.75
C GLN A 307 8.67 -11.67 -18.33
N ARG A 308 8.33 -12.94 -18.10
CA ARG A 308 9.27 -13.99 -17.71
C ARG A 308 10.34 -14.20 -18.78
N ASP A 309 9.93 -14.27 -20.05
CA ASP A 309 10.77 -14.69 -21.17
C ASP A 309 11.52 -13.50 -21.82
N TYR A 310 10.96 -12.29 -21.78
CA TYR A 310 11.52 -11.11 -22.42
C TYR A 310 11.95 -9.99 -21.48
N GLY A 311 11.64 -10.09 -20.18
CA GLY A 311 12.12 -9.11 -19.20
C GLY A 311 13.64 -9.15 -19.04
N ASP A 312 14.24 -7.99 -18.81
CA ASP A 312 15.70 -7.86 -18.68
C ASP A 312 16.24 -8.65 -17.48
N ARG A 313 17.02 -9.69 -17.74
CA ARG A 313 17.70 -10.50 -16.72
C ARG A 313 19.17 -10.11 -16.52
N ALA A 314 19.71 -9.25 -17.38
CA ALA A 314 21.09 -8.76 -17.29
C ALA A 314 21.18 -7.54 -16.35
N GLU A 315 20.35 -6.52 -16.56
CA GLU A 315 20.33 -5.31 -15.73
C GLU A 315 19.12 -5.32 -14.77
N ARG A 316 19.38 -5.75 -13.54
CA ARG A 316 18.33 -5.92 -12.53
C ARG A 316 17.54 -4.64 -12.21
N ARG A 317 18.10 -3.44 -12.43
CA ARG A 317 17.40 -2.17 -12.23
C ARG A 317 16.39 -1.91 -13.33
N HIS A 318 16.56 -2.53 -14.49
CA HIS A 318 15.71 -2.44 -15.67
C HIS A 318 14.78 -3.65 -15.87
N ALA A 319 14.76 -4.59 -14.93
CA ALA A 319 14.09 -5.89 -15.05
C ALA A 319 12.56 -5.88 -14.82
N ARG A 320 11.93 -4.73 -14.46
CA ARG A 320 10.48 -4.61 -14.28
C ARG A 320 9.75 -4.54 -15.63
N MET A 321 8.54 -5.11 -15.68
CA MET A 321 7.69 -5.11 -16.88
C MET A 321 7.45 -3.72 -17.48
N LYS A 322 7.37 -2.68 -16.65
CA LYS A 322 7.22 -1.29 -17.11
C LYS A 322 8.33 -0.86 -18.09
N TYR A 323 9.54 -1.37 -17.92
CA TYR A 323 10.66 -1.08 -18.84
C TYR A 323 10.52 -1.87 -20.14
N LEU A 324 10.13 -3.15 -20.06
CA LEU A 324 9.86 -3.95 -21.25
C LEU A 324 8.80 -3.28 -22.14
N ILE A 325 7.69 -2.80 -21.53
CA ILE A 325 6.65 -2.10 -22.27
C ILE A 325 7.12 -0.73 -22.77
N HIS A 326 7.94 -0.01 -22.00
CA HIS A 326 8.54 1.25 -22.44
C HIS A 326 9.42 1.08 -23.68
N ASP A 327 10.30 0.08 -23.66
CA ASP A 327 11.27 -0.17 -24.72
C ASP A 327 10.60 -0.73 -25.99
N TRP A 328 9.59 -1.56 -25.84
CA TRP A 328 8.89 -2.20 -26.95
C TRP A 328 7.76 -1.36 -27.55
N GLY A 329 7.16 -0.49 -26.76
CA GLY A 329 5.85 0.10 -27.01
C GLY A 329 4.71 -0.85 -26.65
N VAL A 330 3.53 -0.27 -26.39
CA VAL A 330 2.33 -1.01 -25.95
C VAL A 330 1.86 -2.01 -27.02
N ASP A 331 1.88 -1.64 -28.30
CA ASP A 331 1.40 -2.48 -29.39
C ASP A 331 2.22 -3.76 -29.56
N LYS A 332 3.56 -3.67 -29.49
CA LYS A 332 4.41 -4.84 -29.56
C LYS A 332 4.24 -5.74 -28.33
N PHE A 333 4.11 -5.16 -27.13
CA PHE A 333 3.85 -5.92 -25.92
C PHE A 333 2.50 -6.65 -26.04
N ARG A 334 1.45 -5.96 -26.45
CA ARG A 334 0.11 -6.53 -26.72
C ARG A 334 0.18 -7.68 -27.71
N SER A 335 0.83 -7.50 -28.87
CA SER A 335 0.99 -8.55 -29.89
C SER A 335 1.69 -9.80 -29.35
N MET A 336 2.67 -9.64 -28.46
CA MET A 336 3.33 -10.77 -27.80
C MET A 336 2.41 -11.49 -26.83
N VAL A 337 1.64 -10.75 -26.01
CA VAL A 337 0.61 -11.33 -25.13
C VAL A 337 -0.42 -12.12 -25.96
N GLU A 338 -0.89 -11.56 -27.07
CA GLU A 338 -1.83 -12.21 -28.01
C GLU A 338 -1.24 -13.50 -28.62
N SER A 339 0.06 -13.49 -28.92
CA SER A 339 0.79 -14.68 -29.40
C SER A 339 0.80 -15.82 -28.36
N TYR A 340 1.03 -15.49 -27.07
CA TYR A 340 0.94 -16.48 -26.00
C TYR A 340 -0.50 -16.91 -25.72
N LEU A 341 -1.45 -15.99 -25.81
CA LEU A 341 -2.87 -16.27 -25.60
C LEU A 341 -3.48 -17.11 -26.75
N GLY A 342 -2.90 -16.98 -27.96
CA GLY A 342 -3.38 -17.67 -29.16
C GLY A 342 -4.57 -17.00 -29.85
N LYS A 343 -4.96 -15.80 -29.41
CA LYS A 343 -6.04 -15.00 -29.97
C LYS A 343 -5.83 -13.51 -29.65
N PRO A 344 -6.47 -12.60 -30.43
CA PRO A 344 -6.37 -11.17 -30.18
C PRO A 344 -7.13 -10.77 -28.92
N LEU A 345 -6.63 -9.74 -28.23
CA LEU A 345 -7.37 -9.02 -27.21
C LEU A 345 -8.45 -8.16 -27.87
N GLN A 346 -9.65 -8.17 -27.30
CA GLN A 346 -10.76 -7.35 -27.78
C GLN A 346 -10.55 -5.87 -27.43
N PRO A 347 -11.29 -4.94 -28.09
CA PRO A 347 -11.34 -3.55 -27.67
C PRO A 347 -11.83 -3.41 -26.23
N LEU A 348 -11.29 -2.43 -25.51
CA LEU A 348 -11.71 -2.10 -24.13
C LEU A 348 -13.21 -1.83 -24.05
N ARG A 349 -13.84 -2.27 -22.99
CA ARG A 349 -15.19 -1.86 -22.62
C ARG A 349 -15.14 -0.46 -21.97
N PRO A 350 -16.14 0.40 -22.24
CA PRO A 350 -16.21 1.72 -21.62
C PRO A 350 -16.23 1.65 -20.09
N LEU A 351 -15.57 2.58 -19.45
CA LEU A 351 -15.52 2.69 -17.99
C LEU A 351 -15.85 4.13 -17.55
N PRO A 352 -16.50 4.30 -16.40
CA PRO A 352 -16.58 5.62 -15.76
C PRO A 352 -15.18 6.08 -15.33
N PRO A 353 -14.99 7.38 -15.07
CA PRO A 353 -13.75 7.88 -14.47
C PRO A 353 -13.42 7.16 -13.17
N PHE A 354 -12.14 6.89 -12.95
CA PHE A 354 -11.66 6.28 -11.73
C PHE A 354 -11.57 7.30 -10.60
N GLU A 355 -12.06 6.91 -9.42
CA GLU A 355 -12.04 7.73 -8.21
C GLU A 355 -11.36 6.98 -7.07
N TYR A 356 -10.65 7.72 -6.22
CA TYR A 356 -10.14 7.19 -4.97
C TYR A 356 -11.28 7.06 -3.94
N LYS A 357 -11.33 5.93 -3.23
CA LYS A 357 -12.30 5.65 -2.16
C LYS A 357 -11.57 5.08 -0.94
N ASP A 358 -11.79 5.64 0.24
CA ASP A 358 -11.10 5.21 1.48
C ASP A 358 -11.93 4.26 2.36
N PHE A 359 -13.25 4.30 2.26
CA PHE A 359 -14.19 3.49 3.05
C PHE A 359 -14.02 3.59 4.58
N LEU A 360 -13.54 4.73 5.10
CA LEU A 360 -13.46 4.97 6.54
C LEU A 360 -14.85 5.24 7.13
N GLY A 361 -15.02 4.90 8.42
CA GLY A 361 -16.29 5.04 9.14
C GLY A 361 -17.24 3.86 8.96
N TRP A 362 -18.48 4.04 9.40
CA TRP A 362 -19.52 3.03 9.36
C TRP A 362 -20.28 3.03 8.04
N HIS A 363 -20.45 1.85 7.45
CA HIS A 363 -21.14 1.64 6.17
C HIS A 363 -22.09 0.45 6.24
N GLU A 364 -23.15 0.49 5.46
CA GLU A 364 -24.00 -0.67 5.18
C GLU A 364 -23.32 -1.61 4.18
N GLN A 365 -23.42 -2.91 4.44
CA GLN A 365 -22.80 -3.94 3.60
C GLN A 365 -23.71 -4.39 2.45
N GLY A 366 -25.02 -4.12 2.56
CA GLY A 366 -26.04 -4.47 1.57
C GLY A 366 -26.79 -5.78 1.86
N ASP A 367 -26.47 -6.47 2.96
CA ASP A 367 -27.13 -7.69 3.44
C ASP A 367 -27.74 -7.54 4.84
N GLY A 368 -27.92 -6.31 5.29
CA GLY A 368 -28.42 -5.98 6.64
C GLY A 368 -27.32 -5.95 7.70
N LYS A 369 -26.08 -6.26 7.35
CA LYS A 369 -24.91 -6.10 8.21
C LYS A 369 -24.15 -4.81 7.88
N LEU A 370 -23.21 -4.46 8.75
CA LEU A 370 -22.37 -3.28 8.65
C LEU A 370 -20.90 -3.66 8.45
N PHE A 371 -20.14 -2.72 7.91
CA PHE A 371 -18.69 -2.74 8.02
C PHE A 371 -18.17 -1.41 8.55
N LEU A 372 -17.00 -1.44 9.15
CA LEU A 372 -16.34 -0.30 9.78
C LEU A 372 -14.94 -0.13 9.24
N GLY A 373 -14.65 1.02 8.62
CA GLY A 373 -13.29 1.42 8.26
C GLY A 373 -12.62 2.17 9.40
N ILE A 374 -11.47 1.69 9.84
CA ILE A 374 -10.65 2.27 10.90
C ILE A 374 -9.39 2.86 10.29
N SER A 375 -9.14 4.14 10.54
CA SER A 375 -7.91 4.81 10.14
C SER A 375 -6.74 4.32 10.98
N VAL A 376 -5.64 3.98 10.31
CA VAL A 376 -4.41 3.52 10.95
C VAL A 376 -3.27 4.40 10.47
N GLU A 377 -2.80 5.30 11.32
CA GLU A 377 -1.73 6.23 10.97
C GLU A 377 -0.50 5.49 10.43
N ASN A 378 -0.18 5.77 9.16
CA ASN A 378 0.92 5.14 8.42
C ASN A 378 0.91 3.59 8.46
N GLY A 379 -0.24 2.98 8.75
CA GLY A 379 -0.42 1.54 8.88
C GLY A 379 0.10 0.94 10.19
N ARG A 380 0.55 1.72 11.14
CA ARG A 380 1.14 1.22 12.38
C ARG A 380 0.07 0.92 13.43
N VAL A 381 -0.23 -0.36 13.64
CA VAL A 381 -1.08 -0.86 14.72
C VAL A 381 -0.24 -0.95 15.99
N LYS A 382 -0.45 -0.01 16.91
CA LYS A 382 0.30 0.14 18.16
C LYS A 382 -0.61 0.65 19.27
N ASP A 383 -0.11 0.57 20.49
CA ASP A 383 -0.64 1.30 21.65
C ASP A 383 0.37 2.36 22.06
N GLU A 384 -0.07 3.61 22.27
CA GLU A 384 0.76 4.73 22.67
C GLU A 384 -0.05 5.72 23.49
N GLY A 385 0.23 5.80 24.78
CA GLY A 385 -0.49 6.67 25.70
C GLY A 385 -2.01 6.36 25.75
N ALA A 386 -2.84 7.36 25.45
CA ALA A 386 -4.31 7.20 25.39
C ALA A 386 -4.79 6.51 24.11
N PHE A 387 -3.99 6.49 23.06
CA PHE A 387 -4.29 5.82 21.80
C PHE A 387 -3.89 4.34 21.87
N GLN A 388 -4.89 3.44 21.94
CA GLN A 388 -4.69 2.01 22.17
C GLN A 388 -5.35 1.16 21.09
N LEU A 389 -4.94 1.38 19.83
CA LEU A 389 -5.54 0.71 18.67
C LEU A 389 -5.31 -0.82 18.70
N LYS A 390 -4.12 -1.26 19.10
CA LYS A 390 -3.78 -2.69 19.15
C LYS A 390 -4.64 -3.42 20.19
N THR A 391 -4.80 -2.81 21.36
CA THR A 391 -5.69 -3.31 22.42
C THR A 391 -7.16 -3.32 21.98
N ALA A 392 -7.62 -2.25 21.31
CA ALA A 392 -9.00 -2.18 20.79
C ALA A 392 -9.29 -3.31 19.79
N LEU A 393 -8.42 -3.51 18.81
CA LEU A 393 -8.59 -4.55 17.80
C LEU A 393 -8.54 -5.96 18.42
N ARG A 394 -7.62 -6.21 19.37
CA ARG A 394 -7.56 -7.49 20.10
C ARG A 394 -8.87 -7.78 20.83
N GLU A 395 -9.42 -6.81 21.56
CA GLU A 395 -10.67 -6.98 22.30
C GLU A 395 -11.86 -7.20 21.36
N ILE A 396 -11.94 -6.46 20.26
CA ILE A 396 -12.98 -6.64 19.24
C ILE A 396 -12.92 -8.05 18.66
N GLU A 397 -11.72 -8.51 18.24
CA GLU A 397 -11.58 -9.83 17.64
C GLU A 397 -11.83 -10.96 18.62
N GLN A 398 -11.43 -10.83 19.89
CA GLN A 398 -11.72 -11.80 20.93
C GLN A 398 -13.22 -11.88 21.27
N THR A 399 -13.94 -10.77 21.14
CA THR A 399 -15.36 -10.68 21.52
C THR A 399 -16.29 -11.06 20.39
N PHE A 400 -15.98 -10.63 19.16
CA PHE A 400 -16.90 -10.72 18.02
C PHE A 400 -16.39 -11.62 16.90
N ALA A 401 -15.09 -11.95 16.86
CA ALA A 401 -14.44 -12.76 15.84
C ALA A 401 -14.77 -12.29 14.40
N LEU A 402 -14.64 -10.98 14.15
CA LEU A 402 -15.01 -10.36 12.88
C LEU A 402 -13.95 -10.64 11.80
N PRO A 403 -14.35 -10.89 10.56
CA PRO A 403 -13.40 -10.88 9.47
C PRO A 403 -12.90 -9.46 9.20
N MET A 404 -11.60 -9.35 8.92
CA MET A 404 -10.91 -8.09 8.69
C MET A 404 -10.42 -8.03 7.25
N ARG A 405 -10.45 -6.82 6.63
CA ARG A 405 -9.76 -6.54 5.37
C ARG A 405 -8.78 -5.38 5.55
N LEU A 406 -7.56 -5.60 5.07
CA LEU A 406 -6.57 -4.52 4.98
C LEU A 406 -6.81 -3.71 3.72
N THR A 407 -6.64 -2.38 3.81
CA THR A 407 -6.79 -1.52 2.64
C THR A 407 -5.44 -1.23 1.98
N PRO A 408 -5.41 -0.94 0.67
CA PRO A 408 -4.18 -0.48 0.00
C PRO A 408 -3.63 0.85 0.53
N HIS A 409 -4.41 1.57 1.33
CA HIS A 409 -4.04 2.83 2.00
C HIS A 409 -3.71 2.63 3.48
N GLN A 410 -3.30 1.40 3.85
CA GLN A 410 -2.77 1.05 5.18
C GLN A 410 -3.80 1.12 6.31
N ASN A 411 -5.10 1.16 6.00
CA ASN A 411 -6.20 1.14 6.96
C ASN A 411 -6.77 -0.27 7.13
N ILE A 412 -7.69 -0.43 8.06
CA ILE A 412 -8.33 -1.70 8.41
C ILE A 412 -9.85 -1.55 8.27
N LEU A 413 -10.50 -2.53 7.65
CA LEU A 413 -11.94 -2.69 7.65
C LEU A 413 -12.33 -3.93 8.46
N LEU A 414 -13.25 -3.79 9.38
CA LEU A 414 -13.96 -4.90 10.04
C LEU A 414 -15.31 -5.06 9.35
N HIS A 415 -15.73 -6.29 9.05
CA HIS A 415 -16.97 -6.50 8.33
C HIS A 415 -17.83 -7.64 8.88
N ASP A 416 -19.01 -7.86 8.30
CA ASP A 416 -20.02 -8.77 8.78
C ASP A 416 -20.56 -8.43 10.20
N ILE A 417 -20.55 -7.15 10.54
CA ILE A 417 -20.94 -6.65 11.86
C ILE A 417 -22.48 -6.63 11.95
N ALA A 418 -23.03 -7.32 12.95
CA ALA A 418 -24.45 -7.22 13.25
C ALA A 418 -24.78 -5.80 13.76
N PRO A 419 -25.90 -5.17 13.32
CA PRO A 419 -26.25 -3.82 13.75
C PRO A 419 -26.32 -3.63 15.27
N GLY A 420 -26.74 -4.67 16.01
CA GLY A 420 -26.78 -4.68 17.47
C GLY A 420 -25.42 -4.63 18.18
N ASP A 421 -24.32 -4.96 17.46
CA ASP A 421 -22.98 -4.92 18.02
C ASP A 421 -22.25 -3.58 17.79
N ARG A 422 -22.76 -2.75 16.88
CA ARG A 422 -22.19 -1.41 16.60
C ARG A 422 -21.97 -0.58 17.87
N PRO A 423 -22.94 -0.43 18.83
CA PRO A 423 -22.71 0.36 20.03
C PRO A 423 -21.58 -0.18 20.91
N LYS A 424 -21.43 -1.52 20.99
CA LYS A 424 -20.39 -2.17 21.80
C LYS A 424 -19.00 -1.94 21.18
N ILE A 425 -18.88 -2.14 19.87
CA ILE A 425 -17.63 -1.87 19.12
C ILE A 425 -17.25 -0.39 19.26
N GLN A 426 -18.21 0.52 19.07
CA GLN A 426 -17.99 1.95 19.24
C GLN A 426 -17.51 2.31 20.66
N ALA A 427 -18.06 1.67 21.69
CA ALA A 427 -17.63 1.87 23.07
C ALA A 427 -16.19 1.43 23.33
N ILE A 428 -15.78 0.30 22.73
CA ILE A 428 -14.38 -0.17 22.80
C ILE A 428 -13.46 0.85 22.15
N LEU A 429 -13.76 1.29 20.91
CA LEU A 429 -12.95 2.25 20.17
C LEU A 429 -12.81 3.58 20.93
N THR A 430 -13.93 4.11 21.43
CA THR A 430 -13.93 5.37 22.18
C THR A 430 -13.11 5.26 23.47
N ARG A 431 -13.26 4.18 24.24
CA ARG A 431 -12.46 3.94 25.45
C ARG A 431 -10.98 3.83 25.16
N CYS A 432 -10.61 3.25 24.03
CA CYS A 432 -9.24 3.10 23.58
C CYS A 432 -8.68 4.33 22.83
N GLY A 433 -9.40 5.46 22.83
CA GLY A 433 -8.95 6.72 22.24
C GLY A 433 -8.90 6.73 20.71
N ILE A 434 -9.66 5.86 20.05
CA ILE A 434 -9.73 5.81 18.58
C ILE A 434 -10.76 6.84 18.10
N GLN A 435 -10.31 7.76 17.26
CA GLN A 435 -11.16 8.84 16.71
C GLN A 435 -12.16 8.31 15.70
N ALA A 436 -13.36 8.92 15.66
CA ALA A 436 -14.28 8.73 14.56
C ALA A 436 -13.70 9.34 13.26
N GLU A 437 -14.09 8.82 12.11
CA GLU A 437 -13.59 9.29 10.80
C GLU A 437 -13.90 10.79 10.56
N THR A 438 -14.97 11.31 11.16
CA THR A 438 -15.34 12.73 11.08
C THR A 438 -14.41 13.67 11.83
N ASP A 439 -13.69 13.14 12.82
CA ASP A 439 -12.79 13.92 13.68
C ASP A 439 -11.33 13.88 13.18
N ILE A 440 -11.05 13.04 12.16
CA ILE A 440 -9.73 12.93 11.57
C ILE A 440 -9.50 14.11 10.60
N ASP A 441 -8.39 14.84 10.79
CA ASP A 441 -7.97 15.86 9.82
C ASP A 441 -7.86 15.25 8.42
N THR A 442 -8.45 15.90 7.43
CA THR A 442 -8.49 15.40 6.05
C THR A 442 -7.10 15.24 5.42
N LEU A 443 -6.10 16.05 5.83
CA LEU A 443 -4.71 15.82 5.39
C LEU A 443 -4.17 14.49 5.93
N VAL A 444 -4.49 14.11 7.17
CA VAL A 444 -4.11 12.83 7.76
C VAL A 444 -4.84 11.69 7.05
N ARG A 445 -6.14 11.84 6.84
CA ARG A 445 -7.00 10.85 6.17
C ARG A 445 -6.49 10.44 4.80
N TYR A 446 -5.98 11.40 4.01
CA TYR A 446 -5.48 11.16 2.66
C TYR A 446 -3.95 11.01 2.58
N SER A 447 -3.27 10.88 3.71
CA SER A 447 -1.82 10.72 3.78
C SER A 447 -1.38 9.27 3.87
N MET A 448 -0.12 9.03 3.53
CA MET A 448 0.48 7.70 3.62
C MET A 448 2.00 7.77 3.66
N ALA A 449 2.63 6.96 4.54
CA ALA A 449 4.07 6.84 4.58
C ALA A 449 4.56 5.38 4.48
N CYS A 450 5.82 5.19 4.09
CA CYS A 450 6.51 3.90 4.20
C CYS A 450 7.25 3.80 5.56
N PRO A 451 7.66 2.60 6.02
CA PRO A 451 8.36 2.48 7.32
C PRO A 451 9.64 3.31 7.40
N ALA A 452 10.43 3.34 6.34
CA ALA A 452 11.73 3.99 6.25
C ALA A 452 12.68 3.64 7.42
N LEU A 453 13.32 4.65 8.04
CA LEU A 453 14.16 4.46 9.21
C LEU A 453 13.30 4.09 10.43
N PRO A 454 13.83 3.30 11.38
CA PRO A 454 15.17 2.70 11.43
C PRO A 454 15.27 1.35 10.73
N THR A 455 14.16 0.69 10.37
CA THR A 455 14.12 -0.73 9.99
C THR A 455 14.44 -1.02 8.53
N CYS A 456 14.16 -0.08 7.62
CA CYS A 456 14.37 -0.31 6.18
C CYS A 456 15.83 -0.07 5.78
N GLY A 457 16.53 -1.13 5.33
CA GLY A 457 17.91 -1.03 4.86
C GLY A 457 18.12 -0.14 3.61
N LEU A 458 17.03 0.19 2.90
CA LEU A 458 17.07 1.03 1.69
C LEU A 458 16.70 2.49 1.95
N ALA A 459 16.27 2.83 3.16
CA ALA A 459 15.88 4.19 3.51
C ALA A 459 17.09 5.15 3.50
N ILE A 460 16.88 6.33 2.96
CA ILE A 460 17.85 7.43 2.90
C ILE A 460 17.43 8.54 3.88
N ALA A 461 16.11 8.72 4.04
CA ALA A 461 15.49 9.70 4.92
C ALA A 461 14.38 9.04 5.76
N GLU A 462 13.84 9.80 6.70
CA GLU A 462 12.63 9.45 7.46
C GLU A 462 11.38 9.38 6.56
N SER A 463 10.32 8.74 7.06
CA SER A 463 9.01 8.77 6.42
C SER A 463 7.89 8.57 7.44
N GLU A 464 7.66 7.35 7.95
CA GLU A 464 6.59 7.05 8.92
C GLU A 464 6.66 7.96 10.16
N ARG A 465 7.86 8.15 10.72
CA ARG A 465 8.06 8.97 11.92
C ARG A 465 7.97 10.47 11.65
N ALA A 466 8.29 10.91 10.43
CA ALA A 466 8.34 12.34 10.08
C ALA A 466 7.00 12.87 9.55
N LEU A 467 6.20 12.03 8.88
CA LEU A 467 4.99 12.49 8.19
C LEU A 467 3.99 13.19 9.10
N PRO A 468 3.67 12.73 10.34
CA PRO A 468 2.72 13.42 11.21
C PRO A 468 3.08 14.90 11.43
N THR A 469 4.32 15.18 11.82
CA THR A 469 4.81 16.56 12.00
C THR A 469 4.79 17.36 10.70
N VAL A 470 5.06 16.73 9.55
CA VAL A 470 4.97 17.41 8.24
C VAL A 470 3.52 17.81 7.94
N LEU A 471 2.55 16.95 8.24
CA LEU A 471 1.12 17.25 8.04
C LEU A 471 0.63 18.38 8.96
N GLU A 472 1.04 18.39 10.23
CA GLU A 472 0.75 19.49 11.17
C GLU A 472 1.29 20.83 10.64
N ARG A 473 2.51 20.84 10.11
CA ARG A 473 3.12 22.04 9.51
C ARG A 473 2.39 22.48 8.24
N ILE A 474 1.96 21.54 7.38
CA ILE A 474 1.15 21.85 6.20
C ILE A 474 -0.22 22.41 6.61
N ARG A 475 -0.88 21.84 7.62
CA ARG A 475 -2.17 22.34 8.14
C ARG A 475 -2.03 23.76 8.66
N ALA A 476 -1.05 24.02 9.50
CA ALA A 476 -0.77 25.36 10.03
C ALA A 476 -0.44 26.38 8.89
N LEU A 477 0.20 25.91 7.84
CA LEU A 477 0.47 26.72 6.66
C LEU A 477 -0.81 27.04 5.88
N LEU A 478 -1.68 26.06 5.66
CA LEU A 478 -2.99 26.27 5.00
C LEU A 478 -3.87 27.26 5.78
N ASP A 479 -3.94 27.13 7.10
CA ASP A 479 -4.65 28.06 7.97
C ASP A 479 -4.10 29.49 7.81
N ARG A 480 -2.77 29.64 7.81
CA ARG A 480 -2.09 30.92 7.68
C ARG A 480 -2.37 31.60 6.33
N VAL A 481 -2.43 30.85 5.24
CA VAL A 481 -2.74 31.39 3.90
C VAL A 481 -4.24 31.53 3.65
N GLY A 482 -5.10 31.10 4.60
CA GLY A 482 -6.56 31.21 4.53
C GLY A 482 -7.19 30.14 3.63
N LEU A 483 -6.75 28.90 3.77
CA LEU A 483 -7.24 27.69 3.13
C LEU A 483 -7.50 26.59 4.20
N PRO A 484 -8.24 26.87 5.30
CA PRO A 484 -8.36 25.95 6.43
C PRO A 484 -9.09 24.64 6.10
N ASP A 485 -9.98 24.66 5.13
CA ASP A 485 -10.80 23.50 4.75
C ASP A 485 -10.18 22.69 3.60
N GLU A 486 -9.04 23.14 3.06
CA GLU A 486 -8.37 22.42 1.98
C GLU A 486 -7.64 21.19 2.48
N HIS A 487 -7.62 20.18 1.64
CA HIS A 487 -6.86 18.97 1.85
C HIS A 487 -6.22 18.50 0.55
N PHE A 488 -5.15 17.76 0.67
CA PHE A 488 -4.40 17.22 -0.46
C PHE A 488 -4.00 15.78 -0.17
N VAL A 489 -3.81 14.99 -1.20
CA VAL A 489 -3.17 13.67 -1.07
C VAL A 489 -1.68 13.89 -0.84
N VAL A 490 -1.22 13.64 0.39
CA VAL A 490 0.18 13.80 0.79
C VAL A 490 0.80 12.44 1.04
N ARG A 491 1.91 12.12 0.35
CA ARG A 491 2.58 10.83 0.54
C ARG A 491 4.08 11.00 0.68
N MET A 492 4.67 10.23 1.60
CA MET A 492 6.08 10.32 1.92
C MET A 492 6.77 8.95 1.84
N THR A 493 7.97 8.91 1.26
CA THR A 493 8.84 7.73 1.28
C THR A 493 10.28 8.09 1.59
N GLY A 494 10.95 7.23 2.37
CA GLY A 494 12.35 7.43 2.75
C GLY A 494 13.36 7.16 1.64
N CYS A 495 12.94 6.75 0.44
CA CYS A 495 13.83 6.52 -0.71
C CYS A 495 13.03 6.43 -2.02
N PRO A 496 13.69 6.47 -3.20
CA PRO A 496 13.02 6.43 -4.51
C PRO A 496 12.28 5.14 -4.86
N ASN A 497 12.33 4.08 -4.05
CA ASN A 497 11.52 2.88 -4.27
C ASN A 497 10.01 3.15 -4.24
N GLY A 498 9.56 4.27 -3.68
CA GLY A 498 8.19 4.73 -3.77
C GLY A 498 7.16 3.81 -3.12
N CYS A 499 7.47 3.21 -1.96
CA CYS A 499 6.63 2.20 -1.33
C CYS A 499 5.25 2.72 -0.88
N ALA A 500 5.15 4.02 -0.53
CA ALA A 500 3.90 4.71 -0.26
C ALA A 500 3.36 5.49 -1.47
N ARG A 501 3.83 5.18 -2.67
CA ARG A 501 3.35 5.75 -3.95
C ARG A 501 3.35 7.29 -4.03
N PRO A 502 4.46 7.99 -3.63
CA PRO A 502 4.52 9.46 -3.59
C PRO A 502 4.37 10.09 -4.97
N TYR A 503 4.69 9.37 -6.03
CA TYR A 503 4.61 9.84 -7.41
C TYR A 503 3.16 10.00 -7.93
N LEU A 504 2.17 9.44 -7.20
CA LEU A 504 0.73 9.55 -7.48
C LEU A 504 0.03 10.44 -6.43
N ALA A 505 0.78 11.21 -5.67
CA ALA A 505 0.23 12.13 -4.68
C ALA A 505 0.27 13.57 -5.22
N GLU A 506 -0.71 14.39 -4.85
CA GLU A 506 -0.71 15.81 -5.18
C GLU A 506 0.52 16.51 -4.62
N ILE A 507 0.99 16.05 -3.43
CA ILE A 507 2.26 16.45 -2.82
C ILE A 507 3.01 15.18 -2.41
N GLY A 508 4.07 14.86 -3.15
CA GLY A 508 4.89 13.67 -2.93
C GLY A 508 6.28 14.00 -2.41
N PHE A 509 6.67 13.41 -1.27
CA PHE A 509 8.01 13.53 -0.69
C PHE A 509 8.78 12.23 -0.90
N VAL A 510 9.94 12.31 -1.54
CA VAL A 510 10.80 11.16 -1.84
C VAL A 510 12.19 11.38 -1.26
N GLY A 511 12.61 10.59 -0.28
CA GLY A 511 13.89 10.71 0.40
C GLY A 511 15.08 10.72 -0.56
N GLN A 512 15.87 11.79 -0.51
CA GLN A 512 17.02 12.04 -1.38
C GLN A 512 18.34 12.13 -0.60
N ALA A 513 18.29 12.63 0.61
CA ALA A 513 19.39 12.68 1.57
C ALA A 513 18.79 12.68 3.00
N PRO A 514 19.58 12.53 4.06
CA PRO A 514 19.08 12.78 5.41
C PRO A 514 18.40 14.15 5.48
N ASP A 515 17.19 14.19 6.06
CA ASP A 515 16.35 15.38 6.23
C ASP A 515 16.08 16.20 4.94
N ALA A 516 16.22 15.57 3.76
CA ALA A 516 15.94 16.20 2.48
C ALA A 516 15.21 15.26 1.51
N TYR A 517 14.25 15.84 0.80
CA TYR A 517 13.34 15.10 -0.09
C TYR A 517 13.29 15.72 -1.48
N GLN A 518 13.13 14.87 -2.49
CA GLN A 518 12.65 15.31 -3.79
C GLN A 518 11.15 15.61 -3.66
N LEU A 519 10.72 16.79 -4.07
CA LEU A 519 9.31 17.20 -4.02
C LEU A 519 8.66 16.99 -5.37
N TRP A 520 7.57 16.20 -5.38
CA TRP A 520 6.76 15.89 -6.55
C TRP A 520 5.41 16.57 -6.45
N LEU A 521 4.94 17.21 -7.54
CA LEU A 521 3.67 17.93 -7.60
C LEU A 521 2.92 17.59 -8.90
N GLY A 522 1.59 17.77 -8.92
CA GLY A 522 0.78 17.70 -10.11
C GLY A 522 0.17 16.34 -10.44
N ALA A 523 0.25 15.34 -9.54
CA ALA A 523 -0.63 14.20 -9.64
C ALA A 523 -2.07 14.60 -9.26
N ASP A 524 -3.06 13.83 -9.72
CA ASP A 524 -4.47 14.12 -9.41
C ASP A 524 -4.90 13.46 -8.09
N PRO A 525 -6.00 13.91 -7.44
CA PRO A 525 -6.49 13.38 -6.18
C PRO A 525 -6.97 11.92 -6.30
N HIS A 526 -7.30 11.46 -7.51
CA HIS A 526 -7.76 10.10 -7.78
C HIS A 526 -6.62 9.14 -8.15
N GLN A 527 -5.36 9.63 -8.21
CA GLN A 527 -4.14 8.83 -8.37
C GLN A 527 -4.05 8.11 -9.73
N THR A 528 -4.58 8.74 -10.76
CA THR A 528 -4.55 8.22 -12.14
C THR A 528 -3.39 8.78 -12.97
N ARG A 529 -2.77 9.88 -12.51
CA ARG A 529 -1.70 10.61 -13.18
C ARG A 529 -0.47 10.74 -12.29
N LEU A 530 0.71 10.64 -12.87
CA LEU A 530 1.98 10.91 -12.17
C LEU A 530 2.17 12.41 -11.97
N GLY A 531 2.68 12.77 -10.79
CA GLY A 531 3.28 14.08 -10.56
C GLY A 531 4.62 14.23 -11.29
N LEU A 532 5.16 15.45 -11.24
CA LEU A 532 6.46 15.80 -11.80
C LEU A 532 7.37 16.36 -10.70
N VAL A 533 8.67 16.29 -10.92
CA VAL A 533 9.66 16.81 -9.96
C VAL A 533 9.61 18.34 -9.97
N TYR A 534 9.12 18.91 -8.88
CA TYR A 534 9.17 20.36 -8.65
C TYR A 534 10.53 20.80 -8.13
N MET A 535 11.10 20.06 -7.16
CA MET A 535 12.41 20.35 -6.56
C MET A 535 13.17 19.05 -6.29
N ASP A 536 14.42 18.96 -6.75
CA ASP A 536 15.23 17.74 -6.63
C ASP A 536 15.69 17.45 -5.21
N LYS A 537 15.94 18.49 -4.41
CA LYS A 537 16.39 18.36 -3.03
C LYS A 537 15.85 19.51 -2.18
N MET A 538 14.74 19.28 -1.49
CA MET A 538 14.13 20.18 -0.53
C MET A 538 14.53 19.76 0.87
N PRO A 539 15.29 20.56 1.63
CA PRO A 539 15.49 20.34 3.05
C PRO A 539 14.15 20.45 3.78
N ILE A 540 13.87 19.56 4.73
CA ILE A 540 12.55 19.53 5.39
C ILE A 540 12.30 20.78 6.24
N GLN A 541 13.35 21.47 6.70
CA GLN A 541 13.23 22.76 7.39
C GLN A 541 12.72 23.89 6.48
N ASP A 542 12.86 23.75 5.16
CA ASP A 542 12.39 24.75 4.17
C ASP A 542 10.95 24.47 3.70
N LEU A 543 10.20 23.57 4.36
CA LEU A 543 8.86 23.13 3.96
C LEU A 543 7.92 24.31 3.71
N GLU A 544 7.75 25.18 4.71
CA GLU A 544 6.84 26.32 4.63
C GLU A 544 7.29 27.32 3.56
N LYS A 545 8.59 27.65 3.54
CA LYS A 545 9.17 28.53 2.54
C LYS A 545 8.91 28.04 1.11
N THR A 546 8.92 26.71 0.92
CA THR A 546 8.70 26.11 -0.39
C THR A 546 7.23 26.04 -0.76
N LEU A 547 6.34 25.64 0.18
CA LEU A 547 4.93 25.41 -0.12
C LEU A 547 4.06 26.68 -0.01
N GLU A 548 4.40 27.67 0.84
CA GLU A 548 3.61 28.87 1.04
C GLU A 548 3.31 29.62 -0.27
N PRO A 549 4.29 29.94 -1.13
CA PRO A 549 4.01 30.61 -2.38
C PRO A 549 3.10 29.78 -3.31
N LEU A 550 3.21 28.48 -3.29
CA LEU A 550 2.40 27.58 -4.11
C LEU A 550 0.93 27.59 -3.67
N PHE A 551 0.67 27.53 -2.37
CA PHE A 551 -0.68 27.59 -1.82
C PHE A 551 -1.32 28.97 -2.01
N VAL A 552 -0.54 30.05 -1.92
CA VAL A 552 -1.02 31.40 -2.23
C VAL A 552 -1.37 31.51 -3.71
N PHE A 553 -0.56 30.97 -4.61
CA PHE A 553 -0.83 30.97 -6.05
C PHE A 553 -2.08 30.14 -6.38
N PHE A 554 -2.20 28.96 -5.78
CA PHE A 554 -3.39 28.12 -5.86
C PHE A 554 -4.64 28.88 -5.44
N LYS A 555 -4.65 29.49 -4.25
CA LYS A 555 -5.77 30.31 -3.77
C LYS A 555 -6.19 31.40 -4.74
N GLN A 556 -5.22 32.05 -5.39
CA GLN A 556 -5.47 33.19 -6.29
C GLN A 556 -5.95 32.78 -7.68
N LYS A 557 -5.59 31.58 -8.15
CA LYS A 557 -5.68 31.21 -9.58
C LYS A 557 -6.36 29.88 -9.85
N ARG A 558 -6.83 29.16 -8.82
CA ARG A 558 -7.58 27.92 -9.03
C ARG A 558 -8.93 28.19 -9.67
N ASN A 559 -9.39 27.26 -10.48
CA ASN A 559 -10.77 27.20 -10.95
C ASN A 559 -11.70 26.73 -9.82
N ALA A 560 -13.02 26.87 -10.01
CA ALA A 560 -13.99 26.35 -9.06
C ALA A 560 -13.81 24.83 -8.90
N ASN A 561 -13.73 24.34 -7.64
CA ASN A 561 -13.57 22.95 -7.27
C ASN A 561 -12.29 22.26 -7.81
N GLU A 562 -11.32 23.01 -8.30
CA GLU A 562 -10.06 22.46 -8.78
C GLU A 562 -9.18 22.03 -7.61
N SER A 563 -8.68 20.78 -7.65
CA SER A 563 -7.72 20.27 -6.67
C SER A 563 -6.35 20.96 -6.82
N PHE A 564 -5.52 20.90 -5.78
CA PHE A 564 -4.16 21.45 -5.86
C PHE A 564 -3.30 20.73 -6.91
N GLY A 565 -3.44 19.40 -7.02
CA GLY A 565 -2.71 18.64 -8.01
C GLY A 565 -3.12 18.97 -9.45
N ASP A 566 -4.41 19.12 -9.72
CA ASP A 566 -4.91 19.52 -11.04
C ASP A 566 -4.51 20.96 -11.39
N PHE A 567 -4.58 21.86 -10.42
CA PHE A 567 -4.06 23.22 -10.57
C PHE A 567 -2.58 23.21 -10.95
N ALA A 568 -1.75 22.49 -10.19
CA ALA A 568 -0.32 22.41 -10.44
C ALA A 568 0.00 21.83 -11.82
N HIS A 569 -0.78 20.84 -12.26
CA HIS A 569 -0.68 20.26 -13.60
C HIS A 569 -1.08 21.25 -14.69
N ARG A 570 -2.21 21.93 -14.52
CA ARG A 570 -2.74 22.89 -15.49
C ARG A 570 -1.85 24.10 -15.69
N VAL A 571 -1.35 24.69 -14.60
CA VAL A 571 -0.48 25.89 -14.72
C VAL A 571 0.95 25.51 -15.10
N GLY A 572 1.38 24.31 -14.83
CA GLY A 572 2.71 23.79 -15.09
C GLY A 572 3.75 24.21 -14.03
N LEU A 573 4.78 23.37 -13.85
CA LEU A 573 5.79 23.58 -12.81
C LEU A 573 6.61 24.85 -13.01
N GLU A 574 6.79 25.28 -14.25
CA GLU A 574 7.53 26.51 -14.53
C GLU A 574 6.79 27.76 -14.02
N ALA A 575 5.47 27.84 -14.20
CA ALA A 575 4.66 28.93 -13.67
C ALA A 575 4.68 28.93 -12.12
N LEU A 576 4.66 27.75 -11.49
CA LEU A 576 4.81 27.61 -10.04
C LEU A 576 6.17 28.17 -9.57
N ARG A 577 7.27 27.80 -10.24
CA ARG A 577 8.61 28.29 -9.90
C ARG A 577 8.74 29.81 -10.09
N GLN A 578 8.20 30.34 -11.19
CA GLN A 578 8.22 31.78 -11.48
C GLN A 578 7.42 32.58 -10.45
N PHE A 579 6.27 32.09 -10.02
CA PHE A 579 5.49 32.73 -8.97
C PHE A 579 6.26 32.68 -7.64
N ALA A 580 6.78 31.50 -7.25
CA ALA A 580 7.55 31.33 -6.01
C ALA A 580 8.78 32.24 -5.95
N ALA A 581 9.51 32.42 -7.07
CA ALA A 581 10.68 33.29 -7.15
C ALA A 581 10.36 34.76 -6.91
N LYS A 582 9.14 35.19 -7.24
CA LYS A 582 8.66 36.58 -7.08
C LYS A 582 7.92 36.82 -5.77
N TYR A 583 7.54 35.72 -5.08
CA TYR A 583 6.75 35.78 -3.86
C TYR A 583 7.56 36.39 -2.70
N LYS A 584 6.94 37.33 -1.98
CA LYS A 584 7.50 37.92 -0.76
C LYS A 584 6.59 37.54 0.42
N PRO A 585 7.09 36.85 1.43
CA PRO A 585 6.32 36.53 2.64
C PRO A 585 5.74 37.82 3.26
N GLY A 586 4.46 37.77 3.68
CA GLY A 586 3.76 38.92 4.27
C GLY A 586 2.94 39.77 3.30
N GLN A 587 2.91 39.48 2.01
CA GLN A 587 1.96 40.08 1.04
C GLN A 587 0.54 39.51 1.12
N VAL A 588 0.34 38.40 1.85
CA VAL A 588 -0.99 37.95 2.23
C VAL A 588 -1.49 38.90 3.31
N ALA A 589 -2.64 39.52 3.11
CA ALA A 589 -3.30 40.31 4.16
C ALA A 589 -3.23 39.53 5.46
N LYS A 590 -2.73 40.19 6.53
CA LYS A 590 -2.64 39.54 7.86
C LYS A 590 -3.94 38.79 8.08
N PRO A 591 -3.93 37.49 8.38
CA PRO A 591 -5.15 36.80 8.75
C PRO A 591 -5.79 37.64 9.86
N ALA A 592 -7.08 37.85 9.76
CA ALA A 592 -7.83 38.37 10.91
C ALA A 592 -7.34 37.55 12.10
N ARG A 593 -6.94 38.23 13.18
CA ARG A 593 -6.27 37.65 14.38
C ARG A 593 -6.69 36.22 14.58
N PRO A 594 -5.75 35.24 14.81
CA PRO A 594 -6.11 33.86 14.94
C PRO A 594 -7.29 33.81 15.91
N GLY A 595 -8.46 33.53 15.38
CA GLY A 595 -9.62 33.27 16.22
C GLY A 595 -9.14 32.17 17.16
N LYS A 596 -9.21 32.41 18.47
CA LYS A 596 -8.81 31.47 19.52
C LYS A 596 -9.07 30.06 19.02
N ALA A 597 -8.09 29.17 19.09
CA ALA A 597 -8.20 27.80 18.60
C ALA A 597 -9.58 27.25 18.96
N ARG A 598 -10.41 26.99 17.95
CA ARG A 598 -11.77 26.50 18.17
C ARG A 598 -11.64 24.98 18.28
N TYR A 599 -11.48 24.50 19.50
CA TYR A 599 -11.71 23.10 19.79
C TYR A 599 -13.21 22.82 19.64
N ARG A 600 -13.61 21.86 18.82
CA ARG A 600 -14.99 21.37 18.78
C ARG A 600 -15.18 20.45 19.99
N ILE A 601 -15.88 20.92 20.98
CA ILE A 601 -16.31 20.10 22.12
C ILE A 601 -17.69 19.55 21.75
N GLY A 602 -17.80 18.24 21.63
CA GLY A 602 -19.11 17.58 21.53
C GLY A 602 -19.87 17.76 22.84
N ILE A 603 -20.91 18.55 22.81
CA ILE A 603 -21.79 18.77 23.96
C ILE A 603 -23.05 17.95 23.72
N ARG A 604 -23.50 17.16 24.73
CA ARG A 604 -24.79 16.43 24.67
C ARG A 604 -25.94 17.42 24.51
N ASP A 605 -26.97 17.07 23.75
CA ASP A 605 -28.09 17.95 23.42
C ASP A 605 -28.74 18.58 24.65
N GLU A 606 -28.91 17.84 25.74
CA GLU A 606 -29.44 18.37 27.00
C GLU A 606 -28.58 19.47 27.63
N VAL A 607 -27.25 19.36 27.50
CA VAL A 607 -26.30 20.37 28.00
C VAL A 607 -26.27 21.56 27.06
N TYR A 608 -26.39 21.33 25.76
CA TYR A 608 -26.46 22.37 24.74
C TYR A 608 -27.68 23.27 24.94
N GLU A 609 -28.88 22.70 25.13
CA GLU A 609 -30.09 23.48 25.35
C GLU A 609 -30.05 24.27 26.67
N LYS A 610 -29.44 23.74 27.73
CA LYS A 610 -29.24 24.48 28.99
C LYS A 610 -28.29 25.66 28.82
N LEU A 611 -27.15 25.45 28.10
CA LEU A 611 -26.19 26.53 27.82
C LEU A 611 -26.82 27.60 26.94
N LYS A 612 -27.62 27.21 25.96
CA LYS A 612 -28.34 28.13 25.07
C LYS A 612 -29.37 28.98 25.81
N ALA A 613 -30.11 28.40 26.76
CA ALA A 613 -31.01 29.14 27.60
C ALA A 613 -30.28 30.19 28.46
N ILE A 614 -29.14 29.83 29.08
CA ILE A 614 -28.31 30.73 29.87
C ILE A 614 -27.67 31.82 28.99
N ALA A 615 -27.25 31.48 27.78
CA ALA A 615 -26.71 32.44 26.82
C ALA A 615 -27.74 33.52 26.44
N THR A 616 -28.99 33.08 26.19
CA THR A 616 -30.11 33.96 25.86
C THR A 616 -30.47 34.88 27.04
N ASP A 617 -30.54 34.34 28.24
CA ASP A 617 -30.88 35.09 29.47
C ASP A 617 -29.80 36.14 29.80
N LYS A 618 -28.53 35.82 29.56
CA LYS A 618 -27.39 36.73 29.83
C LYS A 618 -26.98 37.62 28.65
N GLY A 619 -27.63 37.49 27.51
CA GLY A 619 -27.26 38.24 26.27
C GLY A 619 -25.85 37.96 25.79
N LEU A 620 -25.30 36.76 26.03
CA LEU A 620 -23.97 36.34 25.66
C LEU A 620 -24.00 35.36 24.47
N SER A 621 -22.89 35.23 23.75
CA SER A 621 -22.79 34.21 22.71
C SER A 621 -22.64 32.81 23.35
N MET A 622 -23.04 31.76 22.61
CA MET A 622 -22.78 30.36 23.00
C MET A 622 -21.31 30.08 23.28
N THR A 623 -20.42 30.71 22.52
CA THR A 623 -18.97 30.59 22.67
C THR A 623 -18.49 31.18 23.99
N ASP A 624 -19.03 32.35 24.39
CA ASP A 624 -18.65 33.02 25.64
C ASP A 624 -19.13 32.22 26.85
N ILE A 625 -20.39 31.73 26.84
CA ILE A 625 -20.94 30.89 27.92
C ILE A 625 -20.19 29.57 28.05
N THR A 626 -19.87 28.92 26.94
CA THR A 626 -19.12 27.65 26.97
C THR A 626 -17.68 27.87 27.51
N THR A 627 -17.06 28.98 27.12
CA THR A 627 -15.73 29.36 27.61
C THR A 627 -15.74 29.62 29.12
N GLN A 628 -16.73 30.39 29.60
CA GLN A 628 -16.90 30.67 31.04
C GLN A 628 -17.13 29.40 31.86
N ALA A 629 -17.99 28.50 31.35
CA ALA A 629 -18.26 27.23 32.02
C ALA A 629 -17.01 26.33 32.11
N LEU A 630 -16.21 26.30 31.07
CA LEU A 630 -14.95 25.58 31.06
C LEU A 630 -13.89 26.19 31.97
N GLU A 631 -13.75 27.52 31.97
CA GLU A 631 -12.82 28.23 32.87
C GLU A 631 -13.19 28.01 34.35
N GLU A 632 -14.50 28.02 34.67
CA GLU A 632 -14.98 27.77 36.01
C GLU A 632 -14.78 26.32 36.45
N TYR A 633 -14.98 25.37 35.53
CA TYR A 633 -14.68 23.95 35.76
C TYR A 633 -13.18 23.71 35.99
N LEU A 634 -12.32 24.32 35.20
CA LEU A 634 -10.85 24.18 35.34
C LEU A 634 -10.33 24.77 36.66
N LYS A 635 -10.91 25.87 37.14
CA LYS A 635 -10.59 26.44 38.47
C LYS A 635 -10.84 25.46 39.63
N GLN A 636 -11.82 24.58 39.52
CA GLN A 636 -12.10 23.55 40.55
C GLN A 636 -11.00 22.49 40.64
N PHE A 637 -10.18 22.34 39.62
CA PHE A 637 -9.07 21.39 39.56
C PHE A 637 -7.68 22.05 39.74
N GLY A 638 -7.63 23.33 40.13
CA GLY A 638 -6.38 24.04 40.42
C GLY A 638 -5.53 24.28 39.16
N ARG A 639 -6.11 24.36 37.99
CA ARG A 639 -5.47 24.64 36.70
C ARG A 639 -5.96 25.95 36.08
#